data_cc69cdfc1f2de958d929ee5632fea030
#
_entry.id   cc69cdfc1f2de958d929ee5632fea030
#
_cell.length_a   1.000
_cell.length_b   1.000
_cell.length_c   1.000
_cell.angle_alpha   90.00
_cell.angle_beta   90.00
_cell.angle_gamma   90.00
#
_symmetry.space_group_name_H-M   'P 1'
#
loop_
_entity.id
_entity.type
_entity.pdbx_description
1 polymer ?
#
loop_
_entity_poly.entity_id
_entity_poly.type
_entity_poly.pdbx_seq_one_letter_code
_entity_poly.pdbx_strand_id
1 'polypeptide(L)'
;MAREYPLERYRNFGIMAHIDAGKTTTTERILFYTGKNHKMGETHEGASTMDWMEQEAERGITITSAATTTFWQRHEDADFTPDDKERCRFNIIDTPGHVDFTIEVERSLAVLDGAICLLDGNAGVEPQTETVWRQADRYKVPRIVFVNKMDKIGADFFKCVAMIKDRTGGTPCPIALPIGAEDKLEGIVDLIKMEEWVWRGEDLGASWIRQPIREDLQDVAEEWRGKMIELAVEQDDEAMEAYLEGNEPDEATLRKLIRKGTLSLSFFPVMAGSAFKNKGVQPLLNAVVDFLPAPTDVPAYMGFAPGDETEERNIARHATDSDPFSALAFKIMNDPFVGSLTFTRIYSGALKKGDQMLNSTKGKRERVGRMMVMHAINREEIDEAFAGDIIALAGLKETTTGDTLCDPAKPVVLETMTFPEPVIEIAVEPKSKADQEKMGLALQRLAAEDPSFRVETDLESGQTIMKGMGELHLDILVDRMKREFKVEANIGAPQVAYRETISREAEIDYTHKKQTGGTGQFARVKLVITPTEPGEGYSFESKIVGGAVPKEYIPGVEKGIKSVMDSGPLAGFPVIDFKVALIDGAFHDVDSSVLAFEIAARAAMREGLKKAGAKLLEPIMRVEVVTPEEYTGSIIGDLTSRRGMVRGQDTRGNANVIDAMVPLANMFGYINNLRSMSSGRAVFTMQFDHYEAVPQNISDEIQKKYA
;
A
#
# COMPACT_ATOMS: atom_id res chain seq x y z
N MET A 1 29.92 2.57 -17.33
CA MET A 1 29.84 3.92 -17.95
C MET A 1 29.55 4.94 -16.88
N ALA A 2 29.83 6.23 -17.13
CA ALA A 2 29.41 7.25 -16.15
C ALA A 2 27.88 7.39 -16.20
N ARG A 3 27.28 7.67 -15.05
CA ARG A 3 25.86 7.98 -14.91
C ARG A 3 25.47 9.16 -15.83
N GLU A 4 24.36 9.05 -16.54
CA GLU A 4 23.90 10.10 -17.47
C GLU A 4 23.39 11.35 -16.72
N TYR A 5 22.66 11.13 -15.63
CA TYR A 5 22.13 12.18 -14.76
C TYR A 5 22.72 12.06 -13.37
N PRO A 6 23.16 13.15 -12.73
CA PRO A 6 23.61 13.10 -11.34
C PRO A 6 22.46 12.73 -10.41
N LEU A 7 22.77 12.00 -9.33
CA LEU A 7 21.76 11.42 -8.45
C LEU A 7 20.91 12.49 -7.73
N GLU A 8 21.48 13.66 -7.49
CA GLU A 8 20.78 14.82 -6.92
C GLU A 8 19.63 15.34 -7.79
N ARG A 9 19.64 15.00 -9.08
CA ARG A 9 18.58 15.32 -10.04
C ARG A 9 17.56 14.21 -10.24
N TYR A 10 17.60 13.17 -9.45
CA TYR A 10 16.56 12.14 -9.46
C TYR A 10 15.41 12.54 -8.53
N ARG A 11 14.19 12.23 -8.95
CA ARG A 11 12.99 12.30 -8.13
C ARG A 11 12.21 11.00 -8.33
N ASN A 12 12.20 10.17 -7.30
CA ASN A 12 11.42 8.93 -7.26
C ASN A 12 10.17 9.18 -6.44
N PHE A 13 9.06 9.40 -7.09
CA PHE A 13 7.84 9.77 -6.40
C PHE A 13 6.62 9.02 -6.92
N GLY A 14 5.63 8.87 -6.05
CA GLY A 14 4.33 8.31 -6.37
C GLY A 14 3.24 9.35 -6.35
N ILE A 15 2.12 9.00 -6.98
CA ILE A 15 0.89 9.80 -6.90
C ILE A 15 -0.12 9.01 -6.09
N MET A 16 -0.46 9.50 -4.92
CA MET A 16 -1.42 8.92 -3.99
C MET A 16 -2.70 9.76 -3.98
N ALA A 17 -3.83 9.10 -4.04
CA ALA A 17 -5.12 9.78 -4.14
C ALA A 17 -6.26 8.87 -3.71
N HIS A 18 -7.35 9.48 -3.25
CA HIS A 18 -8.65 8.80 -3.18
C HIS A 18 -9.18 8.48 -4.59
N ILE A 19 -10.10 7.52 -4.69
CA ILE A 19 -10.83 7.22 -5.93
C ILE A 19 -11.46 8.51 -6.46
N ASP A 20 -11.38 8.71 -7.75
CA ASP A 20 -11.92 9.90 -8.43
C ASP A 20 -11.32 11.25 -8.03
N ALA A 21 -10.22 11.32 -7.26
CA ALA A 21 -9.54 12.60 -7.00
C ALA A 21 -8.78 13.16 -8.23
N GLY A 22 -8.77 12.43 -9.34
CA GLY A 22 -8.16 12.84 -10.61
C GLY A 22 -6.72 12.38 -10.78
N LYS A 23 -6.36 11.26 -10.16
CA LYS A 23 -5.01 10.68 -10.22
C LYS A 23 -4.56 10.43 -11.66
N THR A 24 -5.28 9.61 -12.41
CA THR A 24 -4.94 9.27 -13.81
C THR A 24 -4.86 10.52 -14.68
N THR A 25 -5.82 11.46 -14.54
CA THR A 25 -5.79 12.74 -15.28
C THR A 25 -4.54 13.54 -14.95
N THR A 26 -4.15 13.62 -13.69
CA THR A 26 -2.93 14.35 -13.28
C THR A 26 -1.67 13.69 -13.84
N THR A 27 -1.58 12.35 -13.76
CA THR A 27 -0.46 11.60 -14.32
C THR A 27 -0.33 11.80 -15.84
N GLU A 28 -1.44 11.73 -16.57
CA GLU A 28 -1.47 11.99 -18.02
C GLU A 28 -1.02 13.42 -18.38
N ARG A 29 -1.40 14.42 -17.57
CA ARG A 29 -0.92 15.80 -17.75
C ARG A 29 0.59 15.93 -17.49
N ILE A 30 1.08 15.25 -16.46
CA ILE A 30 2.52 15.19 -16.19
C ILE A 30 3.27 14.59 -17.38
N LEU A 31 2.80 13.45 -17.92
CA LEU A 31 3.42 12.80 -19.08
C LEU A 31 3.36 13.66 -20.33
N PHE A 32 2.26 14.40 -20.52
CA PHE A 32 2.12 15.33 -21.65
C PHE A 32 3.12 16.50 -21.57
N TYR A 33 3.16 17.21 -20.43
CA TYR A 33 4.06 18.37 -20.28
C TYR A 33 5.54 17.99 -20.22
N THR A 34 5.86 16.78 -19.85
CA THR A 34 7.24 16.25 -19.90
C THR A 34 7.62 15.66 -21.26
N GLY A 35 6.73 15.75 -22.26
CA GLY A 35 6.98 15.35 -23.65
C GLY A 35 6.99 13.84 -23.89
N LYS A 36 6.53 13.03 -22.92
CA LYS A 36 6.40 11.57 -23.11
C LYS A 36 5.20 11.20 -23.96
N ASN A 37 4.09 11.91 -23.81
CA ASN A 37 2.88 11.73 -24.60
C ASN A 37 2.70 12.88 -25.58
N HIS A 38 2.40 12.56 -26.84
CA HIS A 38 2.10 13.56 -27.88
C HIS A 38 0.62 13.98 -27.87
N LYS A 39 -0.24 13.26 -27.17
CA LYS A 39 -1.66 13.57 -26.99
C LYS A 39 -2.00 13.42 -25.53
N MET A 40 -2.92 14.26 -25.03
CA MET A 40 -3.50 14.07 -23.71
C MET A 40 -4.49 12.90 -23.75
N GLY A 41 -4.26 11.87 -22.93
CA GLY A 41 -5.20 10.80 -22.71
C GLY A 41 -6.35 11.29 -21.81
N GLU A 42 -7.59 11.01 -22.20
CA GLU A 42 -8.76 11.25 -21.37
C GLU A 42 -9.24 9.91 -20.79
N THR A 43 -9.42 9.88 -19.48
CA THR A 43 -9.88 8.67 -18.75
C THR A 43 -11.23 8.18 -19.22
N HIS A 44 -12.13 9.10 -19.56
CA HIS A 44 -13.48 8.76 -20.04
C HIS A 44 -13.49 8.15 -21.45
N GLU A 45 -12.43 8.32 -22.22
CA GLU A 45 -12.28 7.77 -23.58
C GLU A 45 -11.45 6.47 -23.59
N GLY A 46 -10.99 5.99 -22.43
CA GLY A 46 -10.13 4.79 -22.33
C GLY A 46 -8.74 4.96 -22.98
N ALA A 47 -8.27 6.21 -23.12
CA ALA A 47 -7.05 6.56 -23.82
C ALA A 47 -5.86 6.85 -22.87
N SER A 48 -5.94 6.44 -21.61
CA SER A 48 -4.87 6.63 -20.63
C SER A 48 -3.67 5.74 -20.92
N THR A 49 -2.47 6.29 -20.84
CA THR A 49 -1.20 5.58 -21.07
C THR A 49 -0.80 4.74 -19.85
N MET A 50 -1.18 5.16 -18.65
CA MET A 50 -0.80 4.47 -17.41
C MET A 50 -1.80 3.37 -17.04
N ASP A 51 -3.07 3.52 -17.38
CA ASP A 51 -4.12 2.50 -17.20
C ASP A 51 -4.09 1.55 -18.40
N TRP A 52 -3.09 0.66 -18.44
CA TRP A 52 -2.82 -0.20 -19.60
C TRP A 52 -3.67 -1.47 -19.66
N MET A 53 -4.32 -1.84 -18.56
CA MET A 53 -5.23 -2.98 -18.53
C MET A 53 -6.60 -2.58 -19.07
N GLU A 54 -7.20 -3.45 -19.90
CA GLU A 54 -8.57 -3.22 -20.40
C GLU A 54 -9.56 -2.98 -19.25
N GLN A 55 -9.38 -3.65 -18.12
CA GLN A 55 -10.22 -3.52 -16.94
C GLN A 55 -10.08 -2.16 -16.24
N GLU A 56 -8.87 -1.57 -16.25
CA GLU A 56 -8.62 -0.22 -15.74
C GLU A 56 -9.37 0.81 -16.58
N ALA A 57 -9.25 0.69 -17.91
CA ALA A 57 -9.94 1.56 -18.85
C ALA A 57 -11.48 1.42 -18.78
N GLU A 58 -12.00 0.18 -18.70
CA GLU A 58 -13.45 -0.09 -18.61
C GLU A 58 -14.06 0.42 -17.29
N ARG A 59 -13.33 0.30 -16.17
CA ARG A 59 -13.82 0.66 -14.83
C ARG A 59 -13.47 2.07 -14.41
N GLY A 60 -12.55 2.73 -15.12
CA GLY A 60 -12.04 4.07 -14.80
C GLY A 60 -11.24 4.14 -13.49
N ILE A 61 -10.62 3.01 -13.06
CA ILE A 61 -9.83 2.91 -11.83
C ILE A 61 -8.46 2.30 -12.12
N THR A 62 -7.42 2.77 -11.44
CA THR A 62 -6.11 2.12 -11.47
C THR A 62 -6.13 0.91 -10.55
N ILE A 63 -5.79 -0.25 -11.08
CA ILE A 63 -5.77 -1.54 -10.39
C ILE A 63 -4.34 -1.90 -10.00
N THR A 64 -3.40 -1.73 -10.94
CA THR A 64 -1.99 -2.07 -10.73
C THR A 64 -1.12 -0.82 -10.81
N SER A 65 -0.08 -0.76 -9.97
CA SER A 65 0.90 0.32 -10.07
C SER A 65 1.67 0.21 -11.38
N ALA A 66 1.81 1.34 -12.09
CA ALA A 66 2.65 1.46 -13.28
C ALA A 66 3.84 2.36 -12.99
N ALA A 67 5.01 2.00 -13.51
CA ALA A 67 6.21 2.80 -13.37
C ALA A 67 6.57 3.46 -14.71
N THR A 68 6.91 4.73 -14.68
CA THR A 68 7.37 5.43 -15.87
C THR A 68 8.50 6.40 -15.57
N THR A 69 9.41 6.57 -16.52
CA THR A 69 10.52 7.53 -16.41
C THR A 69 10.27 8.68 -17.37
N THR A 70 10.41 9.90 -16.87
CA THR A 70 10.29 11.13 -17.65
C THR A 70 11.27 12.19 -17.16
N PHE A 71 11.30 13.37 -17.79
CA PHE A 71 12.28 14.40 -17.49
C PHE A 71 11.62 15.76 -17.41
N TRP A 72 12.03 16.57 -16.43
CA TRP A 72 11.55 17.92 -16.25
C TRP A 72 12.68 18.85 -15.88
N GLN A 73 12.71 20.03 -16.49
CA GLN A 73 13.56 21.14 -16.05
C GLN A 73 12.66 22.22 -15.47
N ARG A 74 13.02 22.67 -14.25
CA ARG A 74 12.29 23.73 -13.58
C ARG A 74 12.31 25.00 -14.41
N HIS A 75 11.17 25.59 -14.68
CA HIS A 75 11.03 26.86 -15.39
C HIS A 75 9.75 27.58 -14.99
N GLU A 76 9.70 28.86 -15.21
CA GLU A 76 8.59 29.73 -14.82
C GLU A 76 7.90 30.38 -16.03
N ASP A 77 8.59 30.49 -17.13
CA ASP A 77 8.08 31.12 -18.36
C ASP A 77 7.56 30.07 -19.35
N ALA A 78 6.44 30.38 -20.00
CA ALA A 78 5.78 29.44 -20.92
C ALA A 78 6.56 29.20 -22.21
N ASP A 79 7.42 30.14 -22.61
CA ASP A 79 8.26 30.08 -23.81
C ASP A 79 9.65 29.47 -23.55
N PHE A 80 9.85 28.87 -22.36
CA PHE A 80 11.10 28.26 -21.97
C PHE A 80 11.51 27.10 -22.89
N THR A 81 12.79 27.06 -23.27
CA THR A 81 13.37 25.96 -24.04
C THR A 81 14.25 25.11 -23.13
N PRO A 82 13.90 23.82 -22.90
CA PRO A 82 14.65 22.95 -22.00
C PRO A 82 16.06 22.64 -22.51
N ASP A 83 17.03 22.60 -21.58
CA ASP A 83 18.37 22.03 -21.80
C ASP A 83 18.40 20.61 -21.23
N ASP A 84 18.66 19.61 -22.06
CA ASP A 84 18.69 18.21 -21.66
C ASP A 84 19.68 17.92 -20.51
N LYS A 85 20.76 18.70 -20.43
CA LYS A 85 21.78 18.54 -19.39
C LYS A 85 21.32 19.02 -18.00
N GLU A 86 20.32 19.92 -17.95
CA GLU A 86 19.82 20.51 -16.72
C GLU A 86 18.52 19.87 -16.22
N ARG A 87 17.98 18.89 -16.96
CA ARG A 87 16.74 18.20 -16.58
C ARG A 87 16.91 17.32 -15.35
N CYS A 88 15.87 17.26 -14.55
CA CYS A 88 15.69 16.25 -13.52
C CYS A 88 15.05 14.99 -14.11
N ARG A 89 15.53 13.82 -13.70
CA ARG A 89 14.91 12.53 -14.03
C ARG A 89 13.83 12.22 -13.02
N PHE A 90 12.61 12.05 -13.49
CA PHE A 90 11.45 11.65 -12.72
C PHE A 90 11.16 10.17 -12.95
N ASN A 91 11.18 9.39 -11.88
CA ASN A 91 10.66 8.04 -11.87
C ASN A 91 9.33 8.09 -11.10
N ILE A 92 8.24 7.92 -11.83
CA ILE A 92 6.88 8.05 -11.30
C ILE A 92 6.30 6.66 -11.13
N ILE A 93 5.79 6.37 -9.95
CA ILE A 93 4.98 5.17 -9.69
C ILE A 93 3.54 5.62 -9.50
N ASP A 94 2.66 5.24 -10.41
CA ASP A 94 1.24 5.46 -10.28
C ASP A 94 0.64 4.38 -9.37
N THR A 95 0.03 4.76 -8.26
CA THR A 95 -0.49 3.84 -7.25
C THR A 95 -2.00 3.68 -7.37
N PRO A 96 -2.56 2.47 -7.12
CA PRO A 96 -4.00 2.29 -7.08
C PRO A 96 -4.66 3.21 -6.04
N GLY A 97 -5.89 3.64 -6.33
CA GLY A 97 -6.69 4.45 -5.40
C GLY A 97 -7.76 3.67 -4.65
N HIS A 98 -7.96 2.39 -4.93
CA HIS A 98 -9.02 1.57 -4.33
C HIS A 98 -8.54 0.81 -3.10
N VAL A 99 -9.38 0.70 -2.07
CA VAL A 99 -9.04 0.03 -0.79
C VAL A 99 -8.69 -1.44 -0.92
N ASP A 100 -9.28 -2.16 -1.88
CA ASP A 100 -8.96 -3.56 -2.13
C ASP A 100 -7.52 -3.76 -2.61
N PHE A 101 -6.86 -2.69 -3.06
CA PHE A 101 -5.47 -2.65 -3.52
C PHE A 101 -4.53 -1.89 -2.58
N THR A 102 -4.91 -1.75 -1.32
CA THR A 102 -4.09 -1.05 -0.29
C THR A 102 -2.65 -1.54 -0.24
N ILE A 103 -2.44 -2.83 -0.48
CA ILE A 103 -1.11 -3.43 -0.50
C ILE A 103 -0.24 -2.97 -1.68
N GLU A 104 -0.84 -2.70 -2.84
CA GLU A 104 -0.12 -2.11 -3.98
C GLU A 104 0.36 -0.70 -3.64
N VAL A 105 -0.45 0.07 -2.91
CA VAL A 105 -0.08 1.39 -2.41
C VAL A 105 1.07 1.27 -1.41
N GLU A 106 0.99 0.36 -0.45
CA GLU A 106 2.03 0.17 0.57
C GLU A 106 3.36 -0.24 -0.04
N ARG A 107 3.34 -1.19 -0.99
CA ARG A 107 4.54 -1.60 -1.74
C ARG A 107 5.19 -0.45 -2.49
N SER A 108 4.36 0.37 -3.13
CA SER A 108 4.84 1.54 -3.86
C SER A 108 5.45 2.57 -2.91
N LEU A 109 4.79 2.88 -1.81
CA LEU A 109 5.29 3.83 -0.80
C LEU A 109 6.59 3.38 -0.15
N ALA A 110 6.78 2.07 0.05
CA ALA A 110 8.01 1.52 0.62
C ALA A 110 9.27 1.79 -0.23
N VAL A 111 9.12 2.03 -1.52
CA VAL A 111 10.24 2.23 -2.46
C VAL A 111 10.35 3.67 -3.00
N LEU A 112 9.43 4.54 -2.63
CA LEU A 112 9.43 5.94 -3.05
C LEU A 112 10.21 6.82 -2.09
N ASP A 113 10.84 7.85 -2.65
CA ASP A 113 11.52 8.89 -1.86
C ASP A 113 10.56 10.03 -1.51
N GLY A 114 9.56 10.29 -2.33
CA GLY A 114 8.54 11.31 -2.12
C GLY A 114 7.19 10.95 -2.75
N ALA A 115 6.18 11.75 -2.51
CA ALA A 115 4.85 11.56 -3.08
C ALA A 115 4.12 12.88 -3.37
N ILE A 116 3.19 12.82 -4.32
CA ILE A 116 2.16 13.84 -4.52
C ILE A 116 0.86 13.27 -3.97
N CYS A 117 0.25 13.94 -3.01
CA CYS A 117 -1.06 13.60 -2.47
C CYS A 117 -2.12 14.48 -3.15
N LEU A 118 -3.01 13.86 -3.93
CA LEU A 118 -4.11 14.57 -4.57
C LEU A 118 -5.35 14.58 -3.67
N LEU A 119 -5.94 15.74 -3.50
CA LEU A 119 -7.25 15.90 -2.88
C LEU A 119 -8.26 16.41 -3.91
N ASP A 120 -9.48 15.93 -3.85
CA ASP A 120 -10.59 16.52 -4.58
C ASP A 120 -10.98 17.84 -3.88
N GLY A 121 -10.98 18.96 -4.59
CA GLY A 121 -11.25 20.30 -4.04
C GLY A 121 -12.62 20.42 -3.36
N ASN A 122 -13.58 19.59 -3.72
CA ASN A 122 -14.89 19.54 -3.06
C ASN A 122 -14.90 18.59 -1.86
N ALA A 123 -14.41 17.36 -2.01
CA ALA A 123 -14.44 16.33 -0.97
C ALA A 123 -13.37 16.53 0.12
N GLY A 124 -12.19 17.05 -0.24
CA GLY A 124 -11.07 17.22 0.68
C GLY A 124 -10.41 15.90 1.08
N VAL A 125 -10.12 15.74 2.37
CA VAL A 125 -9.52 14.51 2.92
C VAL A 125 -10.62 13.46 3.14
N GLU A 126 -10.50 12.34 2.47
CA GLU A 126 -11.41 11.20 2.54
C GLU A 126 -10.75 10.02 3.26
N PRO A 127 -11.48 8.98 3.72
CA PRO A 127 -10.91 7.88 4.52
C PRO A 127 -9.77 7.14 3.83
N GLN A 128 -9.83 6.97 2.52
CA GLN A 128 -8.71 6.37 1.78
C GLN A 128 -7.49 7.28 1.82
N THR A 129 -7.68 8.60 1.73
CA THR A 129 -6.60 9.58 1.91
C THR A 129 -5.96 9.42 3.28
N GLU A 130 -6.75 9.29 4.35
CA GLU A 130 -6.25 9.07 5.71
C GLU A 130 -5.44 7.77 5.82
N THR A 131 -5.91 6.70 5.18
CA THR A 131 -5.22 5.40 5.19
C THR A 131 -3.88 5.49 4.47
N VAL A 132 -3.86 6.02 3.25
CA VAL A 132 -2.63 6.17 2.47
C VAL A 132 -1.68 7.17 3.14
N TRP A 133 -2.22 8.21 3.78
CA TRP A 133 -1.43 9.17 4.55
C TRP A 133 -0.70 8.51 5.72
N ARG A 134 -1.38 7.68 6.51
CA ARG A 134 -0.76 6.90 7.60
C ARG A 134 0.31 5.93 7.10
N GLN A 135 0.08 5.29 5.95
CA GLN A 135 1.10 4.45 5.32
C GLN A 135 2.32 5.27 4.90
N ALA A 136 2.12 6.45 4.30
CA ALA A 136 3.20 7.35 3.93
C ALA A 136 3.98 7.86 5.16
N ASP A 137 3.31 8.10 6.30
CA ASP A 137 3.96 8.43 7.57
C ASP A 137 4.80 7.26 8.11
N ARG A 138 4.29 6.04 8.02
CA ARG A 138 5.04 4.82 8.43
C ARG A 138 6.37 4.69 7.68
N TYR A 139 6.36 4.95 6.38
CA TYR A 139 7.56 4.92 5.53
C TYR A 139 8.32 6.25 5.50
N LYS A 140 7.89 7.24 6.26
CA LYS A 140 8.51 8.58 6.34
C LYS A 140 8.67 9.23 4.96
N VAL A 141 7.66 9.14 4.12
CA VAL A 141 7.66 9.67 2.76
C VAL A 141 7.28 11.15 2.75
N PRO A 142 8.19 12.08 2.42
CA PRO A 142 7.87 13.48 2.18
C PRO A 142 6.85 13.64 1.06
N ARG A 143 5.93 14.59 1.20
CA ARG A 143 4.88 14.76 0.20
C ARG A 143 4.47 16.20 -0.02
N ILE A 144 4.00 16.47 -1.24
CA ILE A 144 3.34 17.69 -1.65
C ILE A 144 1.86 17.37 -1.78
N VAL A 145 1.00 18.23 -1.28
CA VAL A 145 -0.44 18.11 -1.44
C VAL A 145 -0.89 18.97 -2.60
N PHE A 146 -1.63 18.40 -3.52
CA PHE A 146 -2.23 19.12 -4.65
C PHE A 146 -3.75 19.03 -4.55
N VAL A 147 -4.40 20.15 -4.24
CA VAL A 147 -5.86 20.25 -4.23
C VAL A 147 -6.32 20.39 -5.67
N ASN A 148 -6.73 19.27 -6.24
CA ASN A 148 -7.17 19.12 -7.62
C ASN A 148 -8.66 19.40 -7.79
N LYS A 149 -9.13 19.52 -9.02
CA LYS A 149 -10.53 19.76 -9.35
C LYS A 149 -11.09 21.05 -8.76
N MET A 150 -10.27 22.08 -8.67
CA MET A 150 -10.71 23.39 -8.23
C MET A 150 -11.74 24.03 -9.17
N ASP A 151 -11.95 23.47 -10.36
CA ASP A 151 -13.00 23.81 -11.33
C ASP A 151 -14.36 23.17 -11.04
N LYS A 152 -14.43 22.25 -10.07
CA LYS A 152 -15.66 21.52 -9.72
C LYS A 152 -16.55 22.37 -8.80
N ILE A 153 -17.87 22.26 -8.97
CA ILE A 153 -18.85 22.94 -8.12
C ILE A 153 -18.65 22.52 -6.65
N GLY A 154 -18.58 23.50 -5.75
CA GLY A 154 -18.33 23.28 -4.31
C GLY A 154 -16.87 23.10 -3.94
N ALA A 155 -15.92 23.35 -4.86
CA ALA A 155 -14.50 23.31 -4.55
C ALA A 155 -14.10 24.44 -3.59
N ASP A 156 -13.43 24.07 -2.49
CA ASP A 156 -12.96 24.99 -1.45
C ASP A 156 -11.58 24.61 -0.98
N PHE A 157 -10.58 25.39 -1.41
CA PHE A 157 -9.16 25.16 -1.06
C PHE A 157 -8.90 25.26 0.43
N PHE A 158 -9.42 26.28 1.09
CA PHE A 158 -9.14 26.54 2.50
C PHE A 158 -9.77 25.47 3.41
N LYS A 159 -10.94 24.98 3.05
CA LYS A 159 -11.55 23.81 3.69
C LYS A 159 -10.65 22.59 3.57
N CYS A 160 -10.10 22.31 2.40
CA CYS A 160 -9.17 21.19 2.19
C CYS A 160 -7.91 21.34 3.06
N VAL A 161 -7.35 22.56 3.14
CA VAL A 161 -6.18 22.86 4.00
C VAL A 161 -6.49 22.59 5.47
N ALA A 162 -7.64 23.03 5.98
CA ALA A 162 -8.07 22.74 7.34
C ALA A 162 -8.25 21.24 7.59
N MET A 163 -8.86 20.51 6.66
CA MET A 163 -9.07 19.06 6.76
C MET A 163 -7.75 18.27 6.82
N ILE A 164 -6.68 18.72 6.18
CA ILE A 164 -5.36 18.07 6.29
C ILE A 164 -4.96 18.03 7.77
N LYS A 165 -5.00 19.17 8.46
CA LYS A 165 -4.65 19.23 9.88
C LYS A 165 -5.58 18.39 10.75
N ASP A 166 -6.87 18.54 10.56
CA ASP A 166 -7.88 17.96 11.44
C ASP A 166 -7.99 16.44 11.32
N ARG A 167 -7.79 15.89 10.12
CA ARG A 167 -7.99 14.46 9.85
C ARG A 167 -6.72 13.66 9.78
N THR A 168 -5.62 14.25 9.31
CA THR A 168 -4.34 13.53 9.19
C THR A 168 -3.36 13.87 10.30
N GLY A 169 -3.58 14.95 11.02
CA GLY A 169 -2.62 15.49 12.00
C GLY A 169 -1.40 16.18 11.34
N GLY A 170 -1.32 16.20 10.01
CA GLY A 170 -0.23 16.86 9.29
C GLY A 170 -0.35 18.37 9.29
N THR A 171 0.77 19.07 9.28
CA THR A 171 0.81 20.52 9.20
C THR A 171 0.82 20.98 7.75
N PRO A 172 -0.28 21.57 7.22
CA PRO A 172 -0.29 22.08 5.85
C PRO A 172 0.49 23.38 5.74
N CYS A 173 1.27 23.52 4.67
CA CYS A 173 2.01 24.74 4.33
C CYS A 173 1.60 25.18 2.91
N PRO A 174 0.54 25.95 2.73
CA PRO A 174 0.18 26.49 1.43
C PRO A 174 1.31 27.34 0.86
N ILE A 175 1.76 26.96 -0.35
CA ILE A 175 2.79 27.68 -1.13
C ILE A 175 2.20 28.33 -2.38
N ALA A 176 0.99 27.96 -2.74
CA ALA A 176 0.22 28.56 -3.80
C ALA A 176 -1.28 28.56 -3.42
N LEU A 177 -1.98 29.61 -3.79
CA LEU A 177 -3.43 29.75 -3.61
C LEU A 177 -4.13 29.72 -4.97
N PRO A 178 -5.38 29.22 -5.06
CA PRO A 178 -6.14 29.31 -6.32
C PRO A 178 -6.60 30.76 -6.59
N ILE A 179 -6.66 31.12 -7.84
CA ILE A 179 -7.32 32.34 -8.32
C ILE A 179 -8.70 31.95 -8.80
N GLY A 180 -9.71 32.21 -7.94
CA GLY A 180 -11.07 31.76 -8.17
C GLY A 180 -11.29 30.29 -7.87
N ALA A 181 -12.50 29.83 -8.09
CA ALA A 181 -12.92 28.43 -7.97
C ALA A 181 -14.05 28.15 -8.96
N GLU A 182 -14.35 26.86 -9.19
CA GLU A 182 -15.40 26.42 -10.12
C GLU A 182 -15.12 26.92 -11.55
N ASP A 183 -16.14 27.49 -12.21
CA ASP A 183 -16.04 28.07 -13.56
C ASP A 183 -15.16 29.33 -13.61
N LYS A 184 -14.89 29.94 -12.46
CA LYS A 184 -14.03 31.12 -12.31
C LYS A 184 -12.57 30.84 -12.00
N LEU A 185 -12.17 29.58 -12.01
CA LEU A 185 -10.76 29.22 -11.81
C LEU A 185 -9.91 29.75 -12.96
N GLU A 186 -9.03 30.71 -12.69
CA GLU A 186 -8.14 31.34 -13.68
C GLU A 186 -6.70 30.84 -13.58
N GLY A 187 -6.22 30.57 -12.37
CA GLY A 187 -4.83 30.22 -12.14
C GLY A 187 -4.47 30.08 -10.67
N ILE A 188 -3.25 30.44 -10.33
CA ILE A 188 -2.71 30.38 -8.96
C ILE A 188 -1.97 31.68 -8.59
N VAL A 189 -1.93 31.95 -7.27
CA VAL A 189 -1.01 32.91 -6.66
C VAL A 189 0.17 32.14 -6.11
N ASP A 190 1.38 32.42 -6.59
CA ASP A 190 2.62 31.91 -6.01
C ASP A 190 2.99 32.75 -4.79
N LEU A 191 2.91 32.16 -3.59
CA LEU A 191 3.21 32.84 -2.33
C LEU A 191 4.73 33.03 -2.10
N ILE A 192 5.56 32.28 -2.77
CA ILE A 192 7.02 32.42 -2.65
C ILE A 192 7.50 33.69 -3.38
N LYS A 193 7.00 33.90 -4.60
CA LYS A 193 7.34 35.06 -5.42
C LYS A 193 6.39 36.23 -5.29
N MET A 194 5.21 36.01 -4.75
CA MET A 194 4.12 36.99 -4.70
C MET A 194 3.73 37.49 -6.09
N GLU A 195 3.39 36.56 -6.95
CA GLU A 195 2.91 36.82 -8.30
C GLU A 195 1.78 35.86 -8.69
N GLU A 196 1.01 36.23 -9.69
CA GLU A 196 -0.02 35.37 -10.27
C GLU A 196 0.48 34.61 -11.50
N TRP A 197 0.07 33.36 -11.63
CA TRP A 197 0.18 32.57 -12.85
C TRP A 197 -1.22 32.33 -13.37
N VAL A 198 -1.56 32.86 -14.56
CA VAL A 198 -2.89 32.85 -15.15
C VAL A 198 -2.88 32.15 -16.51
N TRP A 199 -3.71 31.14 -16.66
CA TRP A 199 -3.92 30.41 -17.90
C TRP A 199 -5.17 30.97 -18.62
N ARG A 200 -5.01 31.56 -19.81
CA ARG A 200 -6.07 32.25 -20.56
C ARG A 200 -6.44 31.61 -21.89
N GLY A 201 -5.67 30.61 -22.35
CA GLY A 201 -5.84 29.98 -23.66
C GLY A 201 -6.59 28.65 -23.64
N GLU A 202 -7.04 28.21 -24.82
CA GLU A 202 -7.52 26.85 -25.08
C GLU A 202 -6.42 25.95 -25.67
N ASP A 203 -5.18 26.26 -25.38
CA ASP A 203 -3.96 25.61 -25.90
C ASP A 203 -3.48 24.42 -25.05
N LEU A 204 -4.39 23.76 -24.40
CA LEU A 204 -4.13 22.63 -23.52
C LEU A 204 -3.17 22.98 -22.34
N GLY A 205 -3.19 24.25 -21.88
CA GLY A 205 -2.37 24.74 -20.79
C GLY A 205 -0.91 24.99 -21.15
N ALA A 206 -0.57 25.06 -22.43
CA ALA A 206 0.79 25.28 -22.90
C ALA A 206 1.28 26.71 -22.62
N SER A 207 0.38 27.67 -22.50
CA SER A 207 0.74 29.06 -22.22
C SER A 207 0.08 29.60 -20.94
N TRP A 208 0.84 30.38 -20.22
CA TRP A 208 0.38 31.15 -19.06
C TRP A 208 1.09 32.48 -18.99
N ILE A 209 0.51 33.41 -18.23
CA ILE A 209 1.05 34.73 -18.00
C ILE A 209 1.40 34.89 -16.53
N ARG A 210 2.57 35.44 -16.23
CA ARG A 210 2.97 35.88 -14.91
C ARG A 210 2.67 37.37 -14.77
N GLN A 211 2.02 37.76 -13.70
CA GLN A 211 1.65 39.13 -13.44
C GLN A 211 1.63 39.44 -11.93
N PRO A 212 1.69 40.71 -11.53
CA PRO A 212 1.48 41.11 -10.14
C PRO A 212 0.13 40.64 -9.59
N ILE A 213 0.08 40.36 -8.28
CA ILE A 213 -1.15 39.95 -7.62
C ILE A 213 -2.21 41.07 -7.73
N ARG A 214 -3.40 40.71 -8.13
CA ARG A 214 -4.56 41.60 -8.21
C ARG A 214 -4.95 42.11 -6.82
N GLU A 215 -5.50 43.33 -6.76
CA GLU A 215 -5.77 44.05 -5.52
C GLU A 215 -6.70 43.26 -4.54
N ASP A 216 -7.69 42.57 -5.07
CA ASP A 216 -8.65 41.79 -4.27
C ASP A 216 -8.07 40.50 -3.66
N LEU A 217 -6.90 40.04 -4.10
CA LEU A 217 -6.19 38.89 -3.55
C LEU A 217 -4.97 39.24 -2.72
N GLN A 218 -4.56 40.51 -2.68
CA GLN A 218 -3.34 40.95 -2.01
C GLN A 218 -3.34 40.61 -0.52
N ASP A 219 -4.39 40.98 0.20
CA ASP A 219 -4.49 40.74 1.66
C ASP A 219 -4.44 39.26 2.02
N VAL A 220 -5.14 38.42 1.27
CA VAL A 220 -5.15 36.97 1.49
C VAL A 220 -3.78 36.36 1.17
N ALA A 221 -3.14 36.83 0.11
CA ALA A 221 -1.81 36.37 -0.27
C ALA A 221 -0.76 36.74 0.79
N GLU A 222 -0.82 37.96 1.32
CA GLU A 222 0.08 38.41 2.38
C GLU A 222 -0.14 37.63 3.69
N GLU A 223 -1.38 37.37 4.07
CA GLU A 223 -1.70 36.55 5.24
C GLU A 223 -1.10 35.16 5.13
N TRP A 224 -1.34 34.46 4.02
CA TRP A 224 -0.88 33.08 3.84
C TRP A 224 0.63 33.00 3.60
N ARG A 225 1.22 34.02 2.97
CA ARG A 225 2.68 34.14 2.89
C ARG A 225 3.30 34.25 4.28
N GLY A 226 2.73 35.06 5.18
CA GLY A 226 3.19 35.16 6.56
C GLY A 226 3.20 33.81 7.26
N LYS A 227 2.09 33.05 7.17
CA LYS A 227 1.99 31.70 7.73
C LYS A 227 3.03 30.73 7.13
N MET A 228 3.27 30.80 5.83
CA MET A 228 4.27 29.99 5.15
C MET A 228 5.69 30.33 5.64
N ILE A 229 6.03 31.61 5.76
CA ILE A 229 7.34 32.05 6.24
C ILE A 229 7.56 31.60 7.69
N GLU A 230 6.55 31.74 8.56
CA GLU A 230 6.63 31.30 9.96
C GLU A 230 7.00 29.82 10.05
N LEU A 231 6.31 28.94 9.30
CA LEU A 231 6.63 27.52 9.25
C LEU A 231 8.04 27.25 8.67
N ALA A 232 8.45 28.02 7.66
CA ALA A 232 9.74 27.84 7.01
C ALA A 232 10.91 28.23 7.92
N VAL A 233 10.84 29.38 8.60
CA VAL A 233 11.93 29.87 9.47
C VAL A 233 12.11 29.02 10.72
N GLU A 234 11.06 28.30 11.19
CA GLU A 234 11.17 27.32 12.27
C GLU A 234 12.18 26.20 11.98
N GLN A 235 12.56 26.01 10.71
CA GLN A 235 13.51 24.97 10.30
C GLN A 235 14.99 25.35 10.50
N ASP A 236 15.26 26.60 10.83
CA ASP A 236 16.64 27.13 10.96
C ASP A 236 16.71 28.28 11.97
N ASP A 237 17.55 28.14 12.98
CA ASP A 237 17.62 29.08 14.08
C ASP A 237 18.07 30.49 13.62
N GLU A 238 19.02 30.57 12.68
CA GLU A 238 19.51 31.87 12.15
C GLU A 238 18.40 32.57 11.34
N ALA A 239 17.65 31.81 10.55
CA ALA A 239 16.52 32.33 9.77
C ALA A 239 15.38 32.80 10.69
N MET A 240 15.13 32.10 11.80
CA MET A 240 14.15 32.46 12.80
C MET A 240 14.55 33.77 13.50
N GLU A 241 15.81 33.91 13.96
CA GLU A 241 16.32 35.13 14.59
C GLU A 241 16.19 36.32 13.65
N ALA A 242 16.63 36.18 12.38
CA ALA A 242 16.52 37.23 11.37
C ALA A 242 15.07 37.67 11.13
N TYR A 243 14.14 36.70 11.09
CA TYR A 243 12.72 36.99 10.90
C TYR A 243 12.11 37.75 12.11
N LEU A 244 12.50 37.38 13.34
CA LEU A 244 12.07 38.08 14.55
C LEU A 244 12.62 39.52 14.63
N GLU A 245 13.76 39.81 14.00
CA GLU A 245 14.31 41.14 13.82
C GLU A 245 13.65 41.94 12.68
N GLY A 246 12.69 41.34 11.96
CA GLY A 246 11.95 41.96 10.86
C GLY A 246 12.57 41.77 9.48
N ASN A 247 13.55 40.85 9.34
CA ASN A 247 14.18 40.52 8.08
C ASN A 247 13.57 39.23 7.52
N GLU A 248 12.76 39.33 6.46
CA GLU A 248 12.25 38.16 5.77
C GLU A 248 13.35 37.43 4.98
N PRO A 249 13.33 36.09 4.88
CA PRO A 249 14.24 35.34 4.02
C PRO A 249 14.00 35.67 2.54
N ASP A 250 15.07 35.73 1.77
CA ASP A 250 14.98 35.85 0.32
C ASP A 250 14.38 34.59 -0.32
N GLU A 251 14.04 34.66 -1.59
CA GLU A 251 13.41 33.54 -2.31
C GLU A 251 14.24 32.26 -2.24
N ALA A 252 15.56 32.35 -2.44
CA ALA A 252 16.44 31.17 -2.46
C ALA A 252 16.50 30.51 -1.07
N THR A 253 16.63 31.31 -0.02
CA THR A 253 16.60 30.86 1.38
C THR A 253 15.24 30.27 1.73
N LEU A 254 14.15 30.93 1.33
CA LEU A 254 12.79 30.46 1.59
C LEU A 254 12.52 29.09 0.94
N ARG A 255 12.90 28.91 -0.32
CA ARG A 255 12.81 27.63 -1.01
C ARG A 255 13.61 26.53 -0.29
N LYS A 256 14.83 26.85 0.16
CA LYS A 256 15.68 25.92 0.91
C LYS A 256 15.03 25.51 2.24
N LEU A 257 14.44 26.47 2.96
CA LEU A 257 13.77 26.21 4.24
C LEU A 257 12.49 25.38 4.05
N ILE A 258 11.69 25.68 3.02
CA ILE A 258 10.50 24.89 2.69
C ILE A 258 10.90 23.45 2.32
N ARG A 259 11.98 23.27 1.52
CA ARG A 259 12.52 21.94 1.24
C ARG A 259 12.92 21.21 2.52
N LYS A 260 13.65 21.88 3.43
CA LYS A 260 14.09 21.30 4.70
C LYS A 260 12.91 20.83 5.55
N GLY A 261 11.86 21.65 5.67
CA GLY A 261 10.64 21.29 6.41
C GLY A 261 9.85 20.16 5.75
N THR A 262 9.82 20.10 4.43
CA THR A 262 9.19 19.00 3.68
C THR A 262 9.93 17.69 3.88
N LEU A 263 11.25 17.69 3.76
CA LEU A 263 12.09 16.49 3.92
C LEU A 263 12.07 15.95 5.35
N SER A 264 11.97 16.83 6.35
CA SER A 264 11.87 16.45 7.77
C SER A 264 10.45 16.06 8.21
N LEU A 265 9.45 16.13 7.31
CA LEU A 265 8.02 15.91 7.61
C LEU A 265 7.45 16.89 8.64
N SER A 266 8.07 18.04 8.83
CA SER A 266 7.59 19.09 9.73
C SER A 266 6.30 19.72 9.23
N PHE A 267 6.19 19.85 7.92
CA PHE A 267 4.98 20.32 7.23
C PHE A 267 4.93 19.80 5.79
N PHE A 268 3.80 20.00 5.15
CA PHE A 268 3.53 19.54 3.78
C PHE A 268 3.15 20.72 2.89
N PRO A 269 3.92 21.04 1.83
CA PRO A 269 3.54 22.06 0.86
C PRO A 269 2.17 21.75 0.25
N VAL A 270 1.28 22.74 0.17
CA VAL A 270 -0.05 22.62 -0.42
C VAL A 270 -0.16 23.58 -1.60
N MET A 271 -0.65 23.04 -2.70
CA MET A 271 -0.90 23.75 -3.95
C MET A 271 -2.32 23.49 -4.44
N ALA A 272 -2.78 24.31 -5.38
CA ALA A 272 -4.10 24.17 -5.97
C ALA A 272 -4.03 24.14 -7.50
N GLY A 273 -5.04 23.52 -8.12
CA GLY A 273 -5.20 23.53 -9.56
C GLY A 273 -6.33 22.66 -10.06
N SER A 274 -6.36 22.46 -11.36
CA SER A 274 -7.23 21.50 -12.03
C SER A 274 -6.47 20.83 -13.16
N ALA A 275 -6.17 19.55 -12.99
CA ALA A 275 -5.55 18.74 -14.03
C ALA A 275 -6.45 18.67 -15.28
N PHE A 276 -7.77 18.55 -15.09
CA PHE A 276 -8.73 18.51 -16.19
C PHE A 276 -8.75 19.83 -17.01
N LYS A 277 -8.68 20.97 -16.35
CA LYS A 277 -8.60 22.29 -16.99
C LYS A 277 -7.16 22.72 -17.36
N ASN A 278 -6.18 21.86 -17.16
CA ASN A 278 -4.77 22.12 -17.49
C ASN A 278 -4.17 23.33 -16.75
N LYS A 279 -4.57 23.57 -15.49
CA LYS A 279 -4.12 24.71 -14.68
C LYS A 279 -3.41 24.25 -13.42
N GLY A 280 -2.21 24.79 -13.18
CA GLY A 280 -1.43 24.52 -11.96
C GLY A 280 -0.53 23.29 -12.02
N VAL A 281 -0.47 22.53 -13.12
CA VAL A 281 0.35 21.30 -13.22
C VAL A 281 1.84 21.63 -13.38
N GLN A 282 2.21 22.61 -14.18
CA GLN A 282 3.62 23.00 -14.36
C GLN A 282 4.23 23.55 -13.04
N PRO A 283 3.56 24.41 -12.27
CA PRO A 283 4.01 24.76 -10.93
C PRO A 283 4.17 23.57 -9.99
N LEU A 284 3.29 22.55 -10.09
CA LEU A 284 3.43 21.31 -9.33
C LEU A 284 4.71 20.54 -9.73
N LEU A 285 5.02 20.45 -11.01
CA LEU A 285 6.27 19.84 -11.48
C LEU A 285 7.51 20.59 -10.99
N ASN A 286 7.46 21.91 -10.96
CA ASN A 286 8.52 22.74 -10.35
C ASN A 286 8.65 22.45 -8.85
N ALA A 287 7.54 22.33 -8.13
CA ALA A 287 7.54 21.99 -6.71
C ALA A 287 8.13 20.59 -6.43
N VAL A 288 7.92 19.63 -7.32
CA VAL A 288 8.57 18.31 -7.22
C VAL A 288 10.10 18.46 -7.27
N VAL A 289 10.62 19.28 -8.19
CA VAL A 289 12.06 19.55 -8.28
C VAL A 289 12.57 20.28 -7.01
N ASP A 290 11.82 21.28 -6.57
CA ASP A 290 12.26 22.17 -5.48
C ASP A 290 12.16 21.51 -4.09
N PHE A 291 11.13 20.69 -3.83
CA PHE A 291 10.76 20.28 -2.47
C PHE A 291 10.77 18.78 -2.22
N LEU A 292 10.60 17.91 -3.23
CA LEU A 292 10.71 16.47 -3.02
C LEU A 292 12.18 16.01 -2.98
N PRO A 293 12.48 14.94 -2.22
CA PRO A 293 13.85 14.48 -2.04
C PRO A 293 14.43 13.84 -3.31
N ALA A 294 15.73 14.03 -3.49
CA ALA A 294 16.55 13.13 -4.29
C ALA A 294 16.93 11.90 -3.46
N PRO A 295 17.37 10.79 -4.06
CA PRO A 295 17.87 9.64 -3.31
C PRO A 295 19.02 9.99 -2.34
N THR A 296 19.78 11.02 -2.62
CA THR A 296 20.87 11.53 -1.76
C THR A 296 20.39 12.30 -0.52
N ASP A 297 19.16 12.79 -0.54
CA ASP A 297 18.55 13.48 0.61
C ASP A 297 17.94 12.52 1.63
N VAL A 298 17.68 11.28 1.20
CA VAL A 298 17.13 10.24 2.07
C VAL A 298 18.26 9.65 2.91
N PRO A 299 18.07 9.44 4.23
CA PRO A 299 19.06 8.75 5.06
C PRO A 299 19.45 7.40 4.49
N ALA A 300 20.66 6.93 4.82
CA ALA A 300 21.10 5.58 4.46
C ALA A 300 20.04 4.56 4.85
N TYR A 301 19.74 3.64 3.93
CA TYR A 301 18.77 2.59 4.23
C TYR A 301 19.40 1.59 5.20
N MET A 302 18.74 1.39 6.32
CA MET A 302 19.24 0.49 7.37
C MET A 302 18.59 -0.88 7.21
N GLY A 303 19.39 -1.87 6.90
CA GLY A 303 18.99 -3.28 6.82
C GLY A 303 19.62 -4.12 7.94
N PHE A 304 19.37 -5.40 7.91
CA PHE A 304 19.87 -6.38 8.87
C PHE A 304 20.51 -7.59 8.19
N ALA A 305 21.25 -8.41 8.96
CA ALA A 305 21.92 -9.59 8.41
C ALA A 305 20.91 -10.69 8.07
N PRO A 306 21.07 -11.42 6.95
CA PRO A 306 20.23 -12.57 6.66
C PRO A 306 20.27 -13.62 7.78
N GLY A 307 19.11 -14.09 8.22
CA GLY A 307 18.98 -15.06 9.31
C GLY A 307 19.10 -14.48 10.73
N ASP A 308 19.17 -13.17 10.87
CA ASP A 308 19.06 -12.50 12.15
C ASP A 308 17.61 -12.46 12.60
N GLU A 309 17.26 -13.28 13.59
CA GLU A 309 15.89 -13.35 14.15
C GLU A 309 15.49 -12.08 14.90
N THR A 310 16.44 -11.24 15.30
CA THR A 310 16.16 -9.98 16.00
C THR A 310 15.83 -8.85 15.04
N GLU A 311 16.12 -9.02 13.74
CA GLU A 311 15.98 -8.01 12.69
C GLU A 311 16.59 -6.65 13.08
N GLU A 312 17.72 -6.68 13.81
CA GLU A 312 18.39 -5.47 14.25
C GLU A 312 19.02 -4.73 13.05
N ARG A 313 18.44 -3.57 12.72
CA ARG A 313 18.84 -2.76 11.56
C ARG A 313 20.14 -2.02 11.82
N ASN A 314 21.26 -2.69 11.58
CA ASN A 314 22.62 -2.19 11.84
C ASN A 314 23.52 -2.14 10.59
N ILE A 315 23.02 -2.53 9.42
CA ILE A 315 23.75 -2.49 8.16
C ILE A 315 23.25 -1.33 7.30
N ALA A 316 24.07 -0.29 7.16
CA ALA A 316 23.75 0.86 6.34
C ALA A 316 24.04 0.63 4.85
N ARG A 317 23.15 1.14 3.99
CA ARG A 317 23.31 1.23 2.54
C ARG A 317 23.04 2.66 2.09
N HIS A 318 24.07 3.29 1.57
CA HIS A 318 23.99 4.68 1.10
C HIS A 318 23.62 4.71 -0.38
N ALA A 319 22.93 5.76 -0.79
CA ALA A 319 22.57 5.99 -2.19
C ALA A 319 23.80 6.45 -3.00
N THR A 320 24.78 5.56 -3.15
CA THR A 320 26.00 5.75 -3.92
C THR A 320 26.29 4.54 -4.79
N ASP A 321 26.92 4.76 -5.94
CA ASP A 321 27.30 3.68 -6.86
C ASP A 321 28.49 2.84 -6.34
N SER A 322 29.22 3.35 -5.36
CA SER A 322 30.39 2.71 -4.74
C SER A 322 30.04 1.77 -3.58
N ASP A 323 28.87 1.89 -2.99
CA ASP A 323 28.41 0.99 -1.95
C ASP A 323 28.10 -0.41 -2.54
N PRO A 324 28.10 -1.46 -1.71
CA PRO A 324 27.67 -2.78 -2.14
C PRO A 324 26.25 -2.73 -2.69
N PHE A 325 26.01 -3.44 -3.79
CA PHE A 325 24.69 -3.51 -4.42
C PHE A 325 23.62 -3.99 -3.43
N SER A 326 22.52 -3.25 -3.36
CA SER A 326 21.31 -3.67 -2.66
C SER A 326 20.07 -3.08 -3.34
N ALA A 327 19.02 -3.90 -3.42
CA ALA A 327 17.78 -3.55 -4.10
C ALA A 327 16.60 -4.30 -3.47
N LEU A 328 15.40 -3.75 -3.62
CA LEU A 328 14.14 -4.35 -3.18
C LEU A 328 13.24 -4.65 -4.38
N ALA A 329 12.83 -5.90 -4.50
CA ALA A 329 11.80 -6.32 -5.44
C ALA A 329 10.42 -5.96 -4.87
N PHE A 330 9.77 -4.94 -5.43
CA PHE A 330 8.52 -4.43 -4.87
C PHE A 330 7.28 -4.83 -5.66
N LYS A 331 7.44 -5.32 -6.89
CA LYS A 331 6.34 -5.77 -7.74
C LYS A 331 6.79 -6.83 -8.74
N ILE A 332 5.93 -7.81 -8.98
CA ILE A 332 6.06 -8.77 -10.07
C ILE A 332 4.92 -8.57 -11.06
N MET A 333 5.21 -8.66 -12.34
CA MET A 333 4.24 -8.59 -13.41
C MET A 333 4.55 -9.69 -14.44
N ASN A 334 3.54 -10.37 -14.94
CA ASN A 334 3.68 -11.30 -16.04
C ASN A 334 3.42 -10.61 -17.38
N ASP A 335 4.47 -10.50 -18.18
CA ASP A 335 4.40 -9.94 -19.53
C ASP A 335 4.23 -11.09 -20.55
N PRO A 336 3.29 -10.97 -21.51
CA PRO A 336 3.04 -12.02 -22.50
C PRO A 336 4.24 -12.38 -23.37
N PHE A 337 5.17 -11.43 -23.57
CA PHE A 337 6.30 -11.57 -24.50
C PHE A 337 7.63 -11.85 -23.79
N VAL A 338 7.83 -11.30 -22.60
CA VAL A 338 9.10 -11.38 -21.86
C VAL A 338 9.03 -12.41 -20.72
N GLY A 339 7.82 -12.73 -20.28
CA GLY A 339 7.58 -13.57 -19.10
C GLY A 339 7.55 -12.73 -17.81
N SER A 340 8.05 -13.28 -16.71
CA SER A 340 8.03 -12.58 -15.43
C SER A 340 8.99 -11.40 -15.42
N LEU A 341 8.47 -10.23 -15.08
CA LEU A 341 9.19 -8.98 -14.85
C LEU A 341 9.16 -8.66 -13.36
N THR A 342 10.32 -8.47 -12.76
CA THR A 342 10.47 -8.08 -11.36
C THR A 342 10.88 -6.61 -11.29
N PHE A 343 9.96 -5.75 -10.85
CA PHE A 343 10.24 -4.34 -10.62
C PHE A 343 11.05 -4.17 -9.35
N THR A 344 12.15 -3.46 -9.48
CA THR A 344 13.18 -3.41 -8.46
C THR A 344 13.66 -1.97 -8.27
N ARG A 345 13.71 -1.51 -7.01
CA ARG A 345 14.37 -0.26 -6.61
C ARG A 345 15.78 -0.57 -6.16
N ILE A 346 16.77 0.07 -6.77
CA ILE A 346 18.16 -0.01 -6.34
C ILE A 346 18.43 1.08 -5.29
N TYR A 347 18.86 0.66 -4.10
CA TYR A 347 19.19 1.57 -2.99
C TYR A 347 20.66 1.94 -2.95
N SER A 348 21.54 1.01 -3.32
CA SER A 348 22.99 1.22 -3.31
C SER A 348 23.69 0.42 -4.38
N GLY A 349 24.86 0.87 -4.79
CA GLY A 349 25.72 0.18 -5.73
C GLY A 349 25.26 0.27 -7.18
N ALA A 350 25.85 -0.58 -8.00
CA ALA A 350 25.54 -0.70 -9.42
C ALA A 350 25.32 -2.16 -9.79
N LEU A 351 24.50 -2.40 -10.79
CA LEU A 351 24.15 -3.72 -11.30
C LEU A 351 24.40 -3.76 -12.81
N LYS A 352 25.04 -4.81 -13.29
CA LYS A 352 25.31 -5.03 -14.71
C LYS A 352 24.66 -6.30 -15.21
N LYS A 353 24.35 -6.31 -16.49
CA LYS A 353 23.87 -7.51 -17.17
C LYS A 353 24.87 -8.65 -17.00
N GLY A 354 24.40 -9.80 -16.54
CA GLY A 354 25.22 -10.99 -16.28
C GLY A 354 25.74 -11.13 -14.86
N ASP A 355 25.62 -10.10 -14.02
CA ASP A 355 26.03 -10.17 -12.61
C ASP A 355 25.25 -11.24 -11.84
N GLN A 356 25.88 -11.76 -10.80
CA GLN A 356 25.22 -12.63 -9.82
C GLN A 356 24.71 -11.80 -8.64
N MET A 357 23.47 -12.03 -8.25
CA MET A 357 22.84 -11.45 -7.09
C MET A 357 22.50 -12.54 -6.07
N LEU A 358 22.41 -12.16 -4.82
CA LEU A 358 21.81 -12.97 -3.76
C LEU A 358 20.42 -12.44 -3.45
N ASN A 359 19.42 -13.28 -3.56
CA ASN A 359 18.16 -13.07 -2.88
C ASN A 359 18.37 -13.41 -1.40
N SER A 360 18.62 -12.40 -0.58
CA SER A 360 19.00 -12.57 0.82
C SER A 360 17.83 -12.97 1.72
N THR A 361 16.61 -12.64 1.32
CA THR A 361 15.38 -13.07 2.02
C THR A 361 15.20 -14.58 1.97
N LYS A 362 15.55 -15.20 0.83
CA LYS A 362 15.39 -16.66 0.60
C LYS A 362 16.72 -17.44 0.62
N GLY A 363 17.85 -16.76 0.69
CA GLY A 363 19.17 -17.40 0.60
C GLY A 363 19.48 -18.03 -0.77
N LYS A 364 18.84 -17.56 -1.85
CA LYS A 364 18.97 -18.08 -3.22
C LYS A 364 19.78 -17.15 -4.10
N ARG A 365 20.61 -17.72 -4.98
CA ARG A 365 21.35 -16.95 -5.98
C ARG A 365 20.55 -16.79 -7.26
N GLU A 366 20.56 -15.59 -7.80
CA GLU A 366 19.93 -15.22 -9.06
C GLU A 366 20.98 -14.58 -9.99
N ARG A 367 20.76 -14.67 -11.28
CA ARG A 367 21.62 -14.04 -12.28
C ARG A 367 20.82 -12.99 -13.04
N VAL A 368 21.44 -11.83 -13.23
CA VAL A 368 20.86 -10.74 -14.04
C VAL A 368 20.81 -11.16 -15.50
N GLY A 369 19.61 -11.34 -16.02
CA GLY A 369 19.38 -11.56 -17.44
C GLY A 369 19.24 -10.22 -18.18
N ARG A 370 18.00 -9.86 -18.53
CA ARG A 370 17.67 -8.58 -19.16
C ARG A 370 17.24 -7.57 -18.11
N MET A 371 17.72 -6.34 -18.24
CA MET A 371 17.30 -5.20 -17.44
C MET A 371 16.62 -4.18 -18.34
N MET A 372 15.57 -3.57 -17.84
CA MET A 372 14.77 -2.62 -18.61
C MET A 372 14.34 -1.43 -17.75
N VAL A 373 14.33 -0.25 -18.36
CA VAL A 373 13.59 0.91 -17.86
C VAL A 373 12.19 0.87 -18.46
N MET A 374 11.18 1.13 -17.65
CA MET A 374 9.79 1.09 -18.08
C MET A 374 9.27 2.49 -18.39
N HIS A 375 8.46 2.57 -19.44
CA HIS A 375 7.74 3.75 -19.86
C HIS A 375 6.26 3.35 -20.04
N ALA A 376 5.57 3.14 -18.90
CA ALA A 376 4.28 2.48 -18.85
C ALA A 376 4.34 1.06 -19.47
N ILE A 377 3.76 0.85 -20.66
CA ILE A 377 3.81 -0.43 -21.39
C ILE A 377 5.07 -0.60 -22.25
N ASN A 378 5.74 0.51 -22.61
CA ASN A 378 6.95 0.46 -23.40
C ASN A 378 8.16 0.20 -22.51
N ARG A 379 9.17 -0.46 -23.09
CA ARG A 379 10.38 -0.87 -22.37
C ARG A 379 11.62 -0.56 -23.18
N GLU A 380 12.65 -0.14 -22.49
CA GLU A 380 13.96 0.11 -23.03
C GLU A 380 14.98 -0.75 -22.31
N GLU A 381 15.72 -1.59 -23.05
CA GLU A 381 16.79 -2.41 -22.46
C GLU A 381 17.99 -1.56 -22.09
N ILE A 382 18.55 -1.86 -20.91
CA ILE A 382 19.75 -1.23 -20.37
C ILE A 382 20.77 -2.30 -19.97
N ASP A 383 22.05 -1.97 -20.04
CA ASP A 383 23.15 -2.88 -19.67
C ASP A 383 23.67 -2.64 -18.24
N GLU A 384 23.45 -1.47 -17.69
CA GLU A 384 23.84 -1.07 -16.34
C GLU A 384 22.70 -0.29 -15.66
N ALA A 385 22.56 -0.49 -14.35
CA ALA A 385 21.66 0.28 -13.49
C ALA A 385 22.37 0.66 -12.19
N PHE A 386 21.96 1.76 -11.57
CA PHE A 386 22.67 2.42 -10.51
C PHE A 386 21.79 2.70 -9.30
N ALA A 387 22.40 3.04 -8.17
CA ALA A 387 21.68 3.50 -6.98
C ALA A 387 20.65 4.59 -7.36
N GLY A 388 19.43 4.48 -6.84
CA GLY A 388 18.33 5.39 -7.14
C GLY A 388 17.47 4.99 -8.35
N ASP A 389 17.91 4.03 -9.17
CA ASP A 389 17.13 3.58 -10.32
C ASP A 389 15.95 2.69 -9.89
N ILE A 390 14.86 2.79 -10.64
CA ILE A 390 13.74 1.87 -10.62
C ILE A 390 13.72 1.16 -11.96
N ILE A 391 13.92 -0.16 -11.96
CA ILE A 391 14.09 -0.98 -13.16
C ILE A 391 13.23 -2.24 -13.11
N ALA A 392 13.06 -2.88 -14.25
CA ALA A 392 12.48 -4.21 -14.35
C ALA A 392 13.57 -5.24 -14.72
N LEU A 393 13.64 -6.32 -13.95
CA LEU A 393 14.51 -7.47 -14.18
C LEU A 393 13.69 -8.62 -14.77
N ALA A 394 14.09 -9.16 -15.90
CA ALA A 394 13.40 -10.29 -16.54
C ALA A 394 14.01 -11.64 -16.15
N GLY A 395 13.13 -12.61 -15.94
CA GLY A 395 13.51 -14.02 -15.84
C GLY A 395 14.06 -14.46 -14.49
N LEU A 396 13.85 -13.71 -13.42
CA LEU A 396 14.14 -14.16 -12.06
C LEU A 396 13.17 -15.28 -11.69
N LYS A 397 13.68 -16.37 -11.09
CA LYS A 397 12.90 -17.59 -10.82
C LYS A 397 12.45 -17.71 -9.37
N GLU A 398 13.31 -17.29 -8.45
CA GLU A 398 13.13 -17.49 -7.01
C GLU A 398 12.61 -16.22 -6.31
N THR A 399 12.71 -15.07 -6.96
CA THR A 399 12.39 -13.78 -6.38
C THR A 399 10.88 -13.52 -6.41
N THR A 400 10.35 -13.13 -5.27
CA THR A 400 8.96 -12.70 -5.08
C THR A 400 8.91 -11.27 -4.57
N THR A 401 7.71 -10.69 -4.55
CA THR A 401 7.50 -9.32 -4.03
C THR A 401 7.91 -9.24 -2.55
N GLY A 402 8.69 -8.23 -2.21
CA GLY A 402 9.23 -8.00 -0.88
C GLY A 402 10.65 -8.57 -0.66
N ASP A 403 11.16 -9.34 -1.61
CA ASP A 403 12.50 -9.91 -1.48
C ASP A 403 13.59 -8.86 -1.69
N THR A 404 14.67 -8.97 -0.92
CA THR A 404 15.89 -8.18 -1.11
C THR A 404 16.86 -8.89 -2.05
N LEU A 405 17.37 -8.15 -3.02
CA LEU A 405 18.45 -8.56 -3.92
C LEU A 405 19.72 -7.78 -3.56
N CYS A 406 20.82 -8.44 -3.36
CA CYS A 406 22.06 -7.80 -2.92
C CYS A 406 23.33 -8.45 -3.46
N ASP A 407 24.47 -7.80 -3.18
CA ASP A 407 25.81 -8.36 -3.42
C ASP A 407 26.01 -9.62 -2.57
N PRO A 408 26.33 -10.78 -3.19
CA PRO A 408 26.57 -12.01 -2.45
C PRO A 408 27.73 -11.92 -1.45
N ALA A 409 28.69 -11.01 -1.67
CA ALA A 409 29.85 -10.83 -0.79
C ALA A 409 29.54 -10.00 0.48
N LYS A 410 28.48 -9.15 0.41
CA LYS A 410 28.06 -8.29 1.52
C LYS A 410 26.54 -8.33 1.67
N PRO A 411 25.99 -9.45 2.15
CA PRO A 411 24.55 -9.66 2.18
C PRO A 411 23.86 -8.74 3.19
N VAL A 412 22.65 -8.32 2.85
CA VAL A 412 21.77 -7.51 3.67
C VAL A 412 20.32 -7.86 3.35
N VAL A 413 19.42 -7.80 4.32
CA VAL A 413 17.98 -7.77 4.13
C VAL A 413 17.52 -6.34 4.39
N LEU A 414 16.87 -5.71 3.40
CA LEU A 414 16.46 -4.30 3.49
C LEU A 414 15.13 -4.18 4.21
N GLU A 415 14.12 -4.94 3.80
CA GLU A 415 12.77 -4.84 4.33
C GLU A 415 12.12 -6.22 4.39
N THR A 416 11.30 -6.43 5.41
CA THR A 416 10.36 -7.55 5.48
C THR A 416 8.97 -7.00 5.32
N MET A 417 8.38 -7.17 4.13
CA MET A 417 7.02 -6.74 3.88
C MET A 417 6.03 -7.69 4.53
N THR A 418 5.16 -7.18 5.38
CA THR A 418 4.04 -7.93 5.94
C THR A 418 2.81 -7.74 5.07
N PHE A 419 2.18 -8.84 4.67
CA PHE A 419 1.00 -8.80 3.83
C PHE A 419 -0.24 -9.13 4.67
N PRO A 420 -1.35 -8.37 4.54
CA PRO A 420 -2.58 -8.67 5.28
C PRO A 420 -3.15 -10.00 4.83
N GLU A 421 -3.78 -10.70 5.78
CA GLU A 421 -4.50 -11.93 5.49
C GLU A 421 -5.76 -11.64 4.69
N PRO A 422 -6.09 -12.46 3.67
CA PRO A 422 -7.34 -12.35 2.94
C PRO A 422 -8.56 -12.48 3.85
N VAL A 423 -9.62 -11.75 3.53
CA VAL A 423 -10.85 -11.70 4.34
C VAL A 423 -12.08 -12.27 3.64
N ILE A 424 -11.98 -12.51 2.33
CA ILE A 424 -13.05 -13.07 1.50
C ILE A 424 -12.50 -14.23 0.64
N GLU A 425 -13.35 -15.20 0.36
CA GLU A 425 -13.00 -16.35 -0.46
C GLU A 425 -14.11 -16.72 -1.43
N ILE A 426 -13.73 -17.29 -2.58
CA ILE A 426 -14.64 -17.88 -3.57
C ILE A 426 -14.13 -19.24 -4.02
N ALA A 427 -15.04 -20.16 -4.31
CA ALA A 427 -14.71 -21.42 -4.94
C ALA A 427 -14.67 -21.26 -6.47
N VAL A 428 -13.68 -21.87 -7.10
CA VAL A 428 -13.49 -21.82 -8.56
C VAL A 428 -13.37 -23.22 -9.11
N GLU A 429 -14.21 -23.56 -10.08
CA GLU A 429 -14.22 -24.86 -10.73
C GLU A 429 -14.00 -24.73 -12.25
N PRO A 430 -12.99 -25.39 -12.83
CA PRO A 430 -12.77 -25.36 -14.27
C PRO A 430 -13.91 -26.05 -15.00
N LYS A 431 -14.36 -25.52 -16.15
CA LYS A 431 -15.43 -26.14 -16.95
C LYS A 431 -14.99 -27.40 -17.71
N SER A 432 -13.69 -27.55 -17.95
CA SER A 432 -13.12 -28.68 -18.68
C SER A 432 -11.76 -29.11 -18.13
N LYS A 433 -11.27 -30.28 -18.50
CA LYS A 433 -9.89 -30.71 -18.15
C LYS A 433 -8.81 -29.79 -18.73
N ALA A 434 -9.04 -29.24 -19.93
CA ALA A 434 -8.12 -28.29 -20.55
C ALA A 434 -8.09 -26.97 -19.78
N ASP A 435 -9.23 -26.54 -19.22
CA ASP A 435 -9.30 -25.37 -18.36
C ASP A 435 -8.62 -25.60 -17.01
N GLN A 436 -8.61 -26.82 -16.50
CA GLN A 436 -7.95 -27.14 -15.22
C GLN A 436 -6.43 -26.88 -15.26
N GLU A 437 -5.75 -27.29 -16.33
CA GLU A 437 -4.31 -27.02 -16.49
C GLU A 437 -4.02 -25.53 -16.65
N LYS A 438 -4.81 -24.84 -17.48
CA LYS A 438 -4.71 -23.39 -17.66
C LYS A 438 -5.01 -22.64 -16.37
N MET A 439 -6.03 -23.06 -15.61
CA MET A 439 -6.40 -22.46 -14.34
C MET A 439 -5.27 -22.59 -13.31
N GLY A 440 -4.66 -23.77 -13.19
CA GLY A 440 -3.52 -23.97 -12.28
C GLY A 440 -2.36 -23.01 -12.60
N LEU A 441 -2.00 -22.87 -13.88
CA LEU A 441 -0.95 -21.95 -14.32
C LEU A 441 -1.36 -20.48 -14.08
N ALA A 442 -2.60 -20.10 -14.39
CA ALA A 442 -3.11 -18.75 -14.19
C ALA A 442 -3.08 -18.36 -12.71
N LEU A 443 -3.60 -19.22 -11.84
CA LEU A 443 -3.64 -18.96 -10.40
C LEU A 443 -2.23 -18.87 -9.79
N GLN A 444 -1.31 -19.71 -10.23
CA GLN A 444 0.09 -19.63 -9.79
C GLN A 444 0.74 -18.31 -10.19
N ARG A 445 0.51 -17.85 -11.41
CA ARG A 445 1.06 -16.56 -11.90
C ARG A 445 0.43 -15.36 -11.18
N LEU A 446 -0.88 -15.35 -11.00
CA LEU A 446 -1.59 -14.30 -10.29
C LEU A 446 -1.16 -14.23 -8.82
N ALA A 447 -0.99 -15.38 -8.14
CA ALA A 447 -0.48 -15.41 -6.77
C ALA A 447 0.99 -14.95 -6.64
N ALA A 448 1.80 -15.14 -7.69
CA ALA A 448 3.17 -14.60 -7.72
C ALA A 448 3.21 -13.09 -7.88
N GLU A 449 2.22 -12.51 -8.58
CA GLU A 449 2.10 -11.05 -8.73
C GLU A 449 1.57 -10.37 -7.48
N ASP A 450 0.59 -10.98 -6.82
CA ASP A 450 -0.14 -10.40 -5.70
C ASP A 450 -0.04 -11.28 -4.44
N PRO A 451 0.80 -10.91 -3.48
CA PRO A 451 0.96 -11.68 -2.25
C PRO A 451 -0.24 -11.59 -1.28
N SER A 452 -1.21 -10.70 -1.51
CA SER A 452 -2.48 -10.66 -0.76
C SER A 452 -3.51 -11.64 -1.34
N PHE A 453 -3.24 -12.20 -2.51
CA PHE A 453 -4.04 -13.24 -3.13
C PHE A 453 -3.50 -14.62 -2.78
N ARG A 454 -4.36 -15.49 -2.26
CA ARG A 454 -4.00 -16.86 -1.92
C ARG A 454 -4.90 -17.86 -2.63
N VAL A 455 -4.31 -19.00 -2.94
CA VAL A 455 -5.02 -20.12 -3.56
C VAL A 455 -4.78 -21.36 -2.70
N GLU A 456 -5.87 -22.01 -2.34
CA GLU A 456 -5.84 -23.25 -1.57
C GLU A 456 -6.75 -24.28 -2.24
N THR A 457 -6.44 -25.56 -2.02
CA THR A 457 -7.35 -26.65 -2.40
C THR A 457 -8.01 -27.17 -1.15
N ASP A 458 -9.31 -27.10 -1.09
CA ASP A 458 -10.08 -27.73 -0.03
C ASP A 458 -9.92 -29.25 -0.11
N LEU A 459 -9.34 -29.83 0.93
CA LEU A 459 -9.02 -31.26 0.97
C LEU A 459 -10.25 -32.15 1.05
N GLU A 460 -11.37 -31.62 1.53
CA GLU A 460 -12.63 -32.39 1.67
C GLU A 460 -13.44 -32.35 0.37
N SER A 461 -13.65 -31.17 -0.19
CA SER A 461 -14.44 -31.02 -1.42
C SER A 461 -13.62 -31.17 -2.71
N GLY A 462 -12.28 -31.03 -2.62
CA GLY A 462 -11.38 -30.97 -3.78
C GLY A 462 -11.51 -29.69 -4.59
N GLN A 463 -12.26 -28.70 -4.10
CA GLN A 463 -12.46 -27.42 -4.78
C GLN A 463 -11.22 -26.53 -4.65
N THR A 464 -10.97 -25.73 -5.68
CA THR A 464 -9.97 -24.67 -5.61
C THR A 464 -10.61 -23.42 -5.03
N ILE A 465 -10.04 -22.90 -3.93
CA ILE A 465 -10.50 -21.70 -3.23
C ILE A 465 -9.54 -20.54 -3.52
N MET A 466 -10.09 -19.45 -4.01
CA MET A 466 -9.40 -18.17 -4.18
C MET A 466 -9.73 -17.27 -3.00
N LYS A 467 -8.71 -16.71 -2.35
CA LYS A 467 -8.85 -15.79 -1.18
C LYS A 467 -8.28 -14.44 -1.53
N GLY A 468 -8.96 -13.35 -1.15
CA GLY A 468 -8.58 -11.98 -1.46
C GLY A 468 -9.07 -10.96 -0.45
N MET A 469 -8.78 -9.68 -0.72
CA MET A 469 -9.04 -8.56 0.19
C MET A 469 -10.46 -7.98 0.06
N GLY A 470 -11.17 -8.27 -1.02
CA GLY A 470 -12.53 -7.78 -1.25
C GLY A 470 -13.16 -8.37 -2.51
N GLU A 471 -14.46 -8.10 -2.70
CA GLU A 471 -15.22 -8.60 -3.86
C GLU A 471 -14.60 -8.11 -5.18
N LEU A 472 -14.28 -6.81 -5.27
CA LEU A 472 -13.68 -6.23 -6.47
C LEU A 472 -12.32 -6.85 -6.77
N HIS A 473 -11.50 -7.10 -5.74
CA HIS A 473 -10.21 -7.76 -5.90
C HIS A 473 -10.37 -9.15 -6.55
N LEU A 474 -11.25 -9.99 -6.02
CA LEU A 474 -11.49 -11.33 -6.58
C LEU A 474 -12.14 -11.29 -7.98
N ASP A 475 -13.07 -10.36 -8.22
CA ASP A 475 -13.69 -10.17 -9.53
C ASP A 475 -12.66 -9.83 -10.61
N ILE A 476 -11.71 -8.98 -10.29
CA ILE A 476 -10.63 -8.60 -11.21
C ILE A 476 -9.73 -9.80 -11.52
N LEU A 477 -9.36 -10.59 -10.51
CA LEU A 477 -8.53 -11.78 -10.70
C LEU A 477 -9.24 -12.85 -11.55
N VAL A 478 -10.53 -13.05 -11.33
CA VAL A 478 -11.37 -13.96 -12.15
C VAL A 478 -11.44 -13.47 -13.59
N ASP A 479 -11.66 -12.19 -13.80
CA ASP A 479 -11.72 -11.60 -15.14
C ASP A 479 -10.36 -11.68 -15.85
N ARG A 480 -9.25 -11.47 -15.13
CA ARG A 480 -7.89 -11.69 -15.64
C ARG A 480 -7.65 -13.15 -16.06
N MET A 481 -8.09 -14.11 -15.25
CA MET A 481 -8.00 -15.53 -15.64
C MET A 481 -8.69 -15.78 -16.98
N LYS A 482 -9.88 -15.20 -17.17
CA LYS A 482 -10.65 -15.36 -18.40
C LYS A 482 -9.99 -14.66 -19.60
N ARG A 483 -9.60 -13.40 -19.45
CA ARG A 483 -9.07 -12.55 -20.55
C ARG A 483 -7.63 -12.90 -20.92
N GLU A 484 -6.75 -12.99 -19.94
CA GLU A 484 -5.31 -13.17 -20.17
C GLU A 484 -4.96 -14.65 -20.40
N PHE A 485 -5.55 -15.55 -19.61
CA PHE A 485 -5.20 -16.98 -19.62
C PHE A 485 -6.20 -17.86 -20.38
N LYS A 486 -7.31 -17.27 -20.85
CA LYS A 486 -8.38 -18.00 -21.59
C LYS A 486 -8.91 -19.19 -20.78
N VAL A 487 -9.15 -19.00 -19.48
CA VAL A 487 -9.72 -20.00 -18.56
C VAL A 487 -11.22 -19.81 -18.48
N GLU A 488 -11.98 -20.87 -18.71
CA GLU A 488 -13.42 -20.93 -18.45
C GLU A 488 -13.65 -21.67 -17.12
N ALA A 489 -14.26 -20.98 -16.16
CA ALA A 489 -14.53 -21.52 -14.82
C ALA A 489 -15.91 -21.12 -14.31
N ASN A 490 -16.47 -21.96 -13.43
CA ASN A 490 -17.64 -21.64 -12.63
C ASN A 490 -17.16 -21.00 -11.32
N ILE A 491 -17.79 -19.91 -10.94
CA ILE A 491 -17.41 -19.13 -9.75
C ILE A 491 -18.52 -19.30 -8.71
N GLY A 492 -18.14 -19.71 -7.50
CA GLY A 492 -19.04 -19.79 -6.36
C GLY A 492 -19.37 -18.40 -5.79
N ALA A 493 -20.38 -18.33 -4.92
CA ALA A 493 -20.71 -17.11 -4.20
C ALA A 493 -19.60 -16.75 -3.20
N PRO A 494 -19.35 -15.45 -2.98
CA PRO A 494 -18.38 -15.01 -1.97
C PRO A 494 -18.71 -15.54 -0.57
N GLN A 495 -17.68 -15.95 0.15
CA GLN A 495 -17.77 -16.44 1.51
C GLN A 495 -16.84 -15.60 2.40
N VAL A 496 -17.20 -15.49 3.68
CA VAL A 496 -16.36 -14.80 4.67
C VAL A 496 -15.26 -15.73 5.16
N ALA A 497 -14.04 -15.25 5.20
CA ALA A 497 -12.93 -15.95 5.83
C ALA A 497 -12.96 -15.71 7.35
N TYR A 498 -13.70 -16.56 8.06
CA TYR A 498 -13.74 -16.53 9.52
C TYR A 498 -12.40 -16.91 10.15
N ARG A 499 -12.23 -16.56 11.42
CA ARG A 499 -11.11 -16.97 12.26
C ARG A 499 -11.65 -17.50 13.60
N GLU A 500 -10.78 -18.16 14.33
CA GLU A 500 -11.07 -18.54 15.73
C GLU A 500 -10.03 -17.92 16.65
N THR A 501 -10.37 -17.76 17.91
CA THR A 501 -9.47 -17.34 18.99
C THR A 501 -9.87 -18.00 20.28
N ILE A 502 -9.11 -17.73 21.35
CA ILE A 502 -9.40 -18.23 22.69
C ILE A 502 -9.76 -17.08 23.62
N SER A 503 -10.55 -17.36 24.66
CA SER A 503 -11.04 -16.35 25.58
C SER A 503 -10.41 -16.39 26.96
N ARG A 504 -9.73 -17.47 27.32
CA ARG A 504 -9.11 -17.67 28.64
C ARG A 504 -7.86 -18.52 28.54
N GLU A 505 -7.01 -18.40 29.53
CA GLU A 505 -5.85 -19.26 29.72
C GLU A 505 -6.24 -20.71 29.98
N ALA A 506 -5.51 -21.65 29.41
CA ALA A 506 -5.66 -23.07 29.69
C ALA A 506 -4.27 -23.74 29.79
N GLU A 507 -4.17 -24.62 30.78
CA GLU A 507 -3.01 -25.48 30.99
C GLU A 507 -3.36 -26.91 30.57
N ILE A 508 -2.49 -27.54 29.80
CA ILE A 508 -2.63 -28.90 29.31
C ILE A 508 -1.35 -29.68 29.60
N ASP A 509 -1.51 -30.80 30.24
CA ASP A 509 -0.46 -31.81 30.47
C ASP A 509 -0.85 -33.08 29.69
N TYR A 510 -0.12 -33.34 28.59
CA TYR A 510 -0.44 -34.46 27.71
C TYR A 510 0.76 -35.38 27.53
N THR A 511 0.49 -36.70 27.66
CA THR A 511 1.48 -37.75 27.43
C THR A 511 1.08 -38.61 26.26
N HIS A 512 1.93 -38.60 25.23
CA HIS A 512 1.86 -39.56 24.12
C HIS A 512 2.68 -40.79 24.46
N LYS A 513 2.03 -41.96 24.51
CA LYS A 513 2.69 -43.24 24.73
C LYS A 513 2.10 -44.28 23.79
N LYS A 514 2.94 -44.86 22.96
CA LYS A 514 2.57 -45.96 22.05
C LYS A 514 3.62 -47.06 22.11
N GLN A 515 3.18 -48.28 22.36
CA GLN A 515 4.02 -49.47 22.28
C GLN A 515 3.41 -50.42 21.25
N THR A 516 4.11 -50.66 20.16
CA THR A 516 3.74 -51.62 19.13
C THR A 516 5.00 -52.37 18.75
N GLY A 517 5.16 -53.62 19.15
CA GLY A 517 6.12 -54.62 18.69
C GLY A 517 7.47 -54.21 18.10
N GLY A 518 8.10 -53.15 18.60
CA GLY A 518 9.33 -52.51 18.13
C GLY A 518 9.70 -51.34 19.02
N THR A 519 10.41 -50.34 18.49
CA THR A 519 10.73 -49.09 19.17
C THR A 519 9.46 -48.36 19.54
N GLY A 520 9.20 -48.08 20.82
CA GLY A 520 8.06 -47.34 21.31
C GLY A 520 8.05 -45.86 20.91
N GLN A 521 6.99 -45.16 21.28
CA GLN A 521 6.95 -43.69 21.17
C GLN A 521 6.55 -43.12 22.55
N PHE A 522 7.30 -42.18 23.03
CA PHE A 522 7.03 -41.49 24.29
C PHE A 522 7.34 -40.01 24.20
N ALA A 523 6.38 -39.15 24.55
CA ALA A 523 6.60 -37.73 24.77
C ALA A 523 5.55 -37.19 25.73
N ARG A 524 5.96 -36.41 26.70
CA ARG A 524 5.07 -35.64 27.56
C ARG A 524 5.36 -34.17 27.40
N VAL A 525 4.33 -33.38 27.19
CA VAL A 525 4.39 -31.91 27.07
C VAL A 525 3.36 -31.27 28.00
N LYS A 526 3.79 -30.23 28.68
CA LYS A 526 2.90 -29.39 29.49
C LYS A 526 2.91 -28.00 28.90
N LEU A 527 1.75 -27.59 28.35
CA LEU A 527 1.57 -26.32 27.64
C LEU A 527 0.66 -25.40 28.42
N VAL A 528 0.96 -24.11 28.41
CA VAL A 528 0.05 -23.03 28.82
C VAL A 528 -0.27 -22.23 27.60
N ILE A 529 -1.57 -22.15 27.29
CA ILE A 529 -2.12 -21.39 26.16
C ILE A 529 -2.78 -20.16 26.72
N THR A 530 -2.35 -18.97 26.30
CA THR A 530 -2.85 -17.69 26.82
C THR A 530 -3.34 -16.82 25.66
N PRO A 531 -4.56 -16.22 25.77
CA PRO A 531 -5.00 -15.25 24.76
C PRO A 531 -4.12 -14.00 24.79
N THR A 532 -3.93 -13.40 23.61
CA THR A 532 -3.25 -12.12 23.43
C THR A 532 -4.23 -11.04 22.98
N GLU A 533 -3.76 -9.80 22.92
CA GLU A 533 -4.57 -8.71 22.37
C GLU A 533 -4.83 -8.93 20.87
N PRO A 534 -5.99 -8.46 20.37
CA PRO A 534 -6.32 -8.57 18.95
C PRO A 534 -5.22 -8.00 18.05
N GLY A 535 -4.78 -8.79 17.07
CA GLY A 535 -3.75 -8.40 16.12
C GLY A 535 -2.31 -8.74 16.54
N GLU A 536 -2.06 -9.24 17.74
CA GLU A 536 -0.71 -9.65 18.18
C GLU A 536 -0.22 -10.96 17.54
N GLY A 537 -1.15 -11.76 16.99
CA GLY A 537 -0.83 -13.00 16.31
C GLY A 537 -0.39 -14.13 17.24
N TYR A 538 0.44 -15.02 16.72
CA TYR A 538 0.94 -16.20 17.41
C TYR A 538 2.37 -16.00 17.91
N SER A 539 2.66 -16.48 19.13
CA SER A 539 4.00 -16.61 19.64
C SER A 539 4.19 -17.90 20.43
N PHE A 540 5.41 -18.43 20.40
CA PHE A 540 5.81 -19.61 21.15
C PHE A 540 7.03 -19.29 22.01
N GLU A 541 7.04 -19.76 23.25
CA GLU A 541 8.21 -19.69 24.13
C GLU A 541 8.41 -21.01 24.86
N SER A 542 9.67 -21.37 25.09
CA SER A 542 10.03 -22.49 25.93
C SER A 542 10.53 -21.99 27.28
N LYS A 543 9.85 -22.40 28.35
CA LYS A 543 10.23 -22.15 29.76
C LYS A 543 10.80 -23.39 30.45
N ILE A 544 11.31 -24.33 29.69
CA ILE A 544 11.87 -25.57 30.22
C ILE A 544 13.08 -25.29 31.11
N VAL A 545 13.06 -25.84 32.32
CA VAL A 545 14.14 -25.78 33.29
C VAL A 545 14.65 -27.20 33.56
N GLY A 546 15.95 -27.34 33.71
CA GLY A 546 16.56 -28.62 34.10
C GLY A 546 16.58 -29.73 33.02
N GLY A 547 16.29 -29.37 31.74
CA GLY A 547 16.37 -30.33 30.64
C GLY A 547 15.23 -31.34 30.58
N ALA A 548 14.07 -31.02 31.19
CA ALA A 548 12.89 -31.89 31.18
C ALA A 548 12.42 -32.25 29.75
N VAL A 549 12.62 -31.34 28.80
CA VAL A 549 12.50 -31.58 27.36
C VAL A 549 13.84 -31.19 26.74
N PRO A 550 14.57 -32.10 26.11
CA PRO A 550 15.80 -31.81 25.38
C PRO A 550 15.58 -30.76 24.28
N LYS A 551 16.54 -29.85 24.09
CA LYS A 551 16.44 -28.76 23.11
C LYS A 551 16.15 -29.25 21.69
N GLU A 552 16.63 -30.41 21.32
CA GLU A 552 16.43 -31.05 20.01
C GLU A 552 14.97 -31.43 19.72
N TYR A 553 14.12 -31.57 20.75
CA TYR A 553 12.71 -31.92 20.60
C TYR A 553 11.78 -30.71 20.63
N ILE A 554 12.25 -29.53 21.08
CA ILE A 554 11.45 -28.30 21.13
C ILE A 554 10.92 -27.88 19.74
N PRO A 555 11.70 -27.94 18.63
CA PRO A 555 11.17 -27.68 17.30
C PRO A 555 10.03 -28.60 16.91
N GLY A 556 10.03 -29.87 17.37
CA GLY A 556 8.92 -30.81 17.17
C GLY A 556 7.67 -30.36 17.89
N VAL A 557 7.77 -29.82 19.11
CA VAL A 557 6.65 -29.27 19.88
C VAL A 557 6.05 -28.09 19.13
N GLU A 558 6.85 -27.15 18.67
CA GLU A 558 6.35 -25.97 17.95
C GLU A 558 5.70 -26.36 16.62
N LYS A 559 6.28 -27.31 15.90
CA LYS A 559 5.69 -27.84 14.66
C LYS A 559 4.32 -28.51 14.91
N GLY A 560 4.20 -29.25 16.01
CA GLY A 560 2.95 -29.86 16.43
C GLY A 560 1.85 -28.83 16.73
N ILE A 561 2.22 -27.75 17.43
CA ILE A 561 1.32 -26.62 17.73
C ILE A 561 0.87 -25.94 16.42
N LYS A 562 1.82 -25.58 15.55
CA LYS A 562 1.52 -24.93 14.27
C LYS A 562 0.59 -25.76 13.39
N SER A 563 0.74 -27.08 13.40
CA SER A 563 -0.12 -27.96 12.61
C SER A 563 -1.62 -27.97 13.00
N VAL A 564 -1.96 -27.42 14.16
CA VAL A 564 -3.34 -27.33 14.65
C VAL A 564 -3.90 -25.92 14.46
N MET A 565 -3.06 -24.92 14.25
CA MET A 565 -3.49 -23.52 14.12
C MET A 565 -4.40 -23.30 12.92
N ASP A 566 -4.18 -24.01 11.83
CA ASP A 566 -4.94 -23.81 10.58
C ASP A 566 -6.36 -24.37 10.64
N SER A 567 -6.67 -25.17 11.66
CA SER A 567 -8.00 -25.80 11.82
C SER A 567 -8.42 -25.78 13.28
N GLY A 568 -9.19 -24.78 13.64
CA GLY A 568 -9.68 -24.55 15.00
C GLY A 568 -10.80 -25.51 15.43
N PRO A 569 -11.10 -25.57 16.75
CA PRO A 569 -12.00 -26.57 17.32
C PRO A 569 -13.50 -26.30 17.12
N LEU A 570 -13.91 -25.10 16.70
CA LEU A 570 -15.33 -24.75 16.56
C LEU A 570 -15.89 -25.09 15.19
N ALA A 571 -15.25 -24.60 14.13
CA ALA A 571 -15.73 -24.75 12.77
C ALA A 571 -14.58 -24.98 11.76
N GLY A 572 -13.39 -25.27 12.25
CA GLY A 572 -12.22 -25.57 11.41
C GLY A 572 -11.51 -24.36 10.83
N PHE A 573 -11.81 -23.14 11.31
CA PHE A 573 -11.11 -21.93 10.84
C PHE A 573 -9.78 -21.73 11.55
N PRO A 574 -8.83 -21.00 10.92
CA PRO A 574 -7.53 -20.71 11.54
C PRO A 574 -7.67 -19.99 12.89
N VAL A 575 -6.85 -20.41 13.86
CA VAL A 575 -6.81 -19.82 15.22
C VAL A 575 -5.75 -18.73 15.26
N ILE A 576 -6.12 -17.56 15.77
CA ILE A 576 -5.26 -16.38 15.87
C ILE A 576 -5.24 -15.79 17.29
N ASP A 577 -4.30 -14.90 17.56
CA ASP A 577 -4.17 -14.08 18.78
C ASP A 577 -4.07 -14.91 20.06
N PHE A 578 -3.03 -15.73 20.14
CA PHE A 578 -2.68 -16.49 21.33
C PHE A 578 -1.18 -16.76 21.41
N LYS A 579 -0.71 -17.02 22.61
CA LYS A 579 0.65 -17.48 22.87
C LYS A 579 0.65 -18.84 23.56
N VAL A 580 1.69 -19.63 23.28
CA VAL A 580 1.90 -20.94 23.88
C VAL A 580 3.24 -20.96 24.60
N ALA A 581 3.25 -21.37 25.85
CA ALA A 581 4.46 -21.64 26.63
C ALA A 581 4.60 -23.14 26.90
N LEU A 582 5.73 -23.71 26.53
CA LEU A 582 6.12 -25.05 26.95
C LEU A 582 6.80 -24.92 28.31
N ILE A 583 6.10 -25.33 29.38
CA ILE A 583 6.55 -25.10 30.77
C ILE A 583 7.19 -26.34 31.41
N ASP A 584 6.83 -27.53 30.97
CA ASP A 584 7.34 -28.79 31.50
C ASP A 584 7.16 -29.93 30.49
N GLY A 585 7.73 -31.06 30.73
CA GLY A 585 7.59 -32.26 29.93
C GLY A 585 8.37 -33.41 30.47
N ALA A 586 8.42 -34.52 29.70
CA ALA A 586 9.27 -35.67 29.98
C ALA A 586 9.63 -36.39 28.69
N PHE A 587 10.79 -36.98 28.67
CA PHE A 587 11.26 -37.82 27.57
C PHE A 587 11.74 -39.19 28.08
N HIS A 588 11.92 -40.10 27.14
CA HIS A 588 12.46 -41.43 27.38
C HIS A 588 13.66 -41.65 26.47
N ASP A 589 14.79 -42.11 27.01
CA ASP A 589 16.07 -42.18 26.29
C ASP A 589 16.02 -42.97 24.99
N VAL A 590 15.12 -43.93 24.87
CA VAL A 590 14.99 -44.81 23.70
C VAL A 590 13.77 -44.52 22.85
N ASP A 591 12.64 -44.14 23.46
CA ASP A 591 11.34 -44.05 22.79
C ASP A 591 10.93 -42.63 22.44
N SER A 592 11.73 -41.62 22.77
CA SER A 592 11.46 -40.24 22.41
C SER A 592 12.11 -39.86 21.06
N SER A 593 11.40 -39.04 20.32
CA SER A 593 11.82 -38.51 19.02
C SER A 593 11.15 -37.16 18.78
N VAL A 594 11.68 -36.38 17.83
CA VAL A 594 11.00 -35.12 17.35
C VAL A 594 9.57 -35.39 16.93
N LEU A 595 9.31 -36.50 16.25
CA LEU A 595 7.97 -36.91 15.81
C LEU A 595 7.05 -37.22 17.00
N ALA A 596 7.56 -37.92 18.03
CA ALA A 596 6.75 -38.20 19.24
C ALA A 596 6.31 -36.91 19.94
N PHE A 597 7.21 -35.92 20.06
CA PHE A 597 6.91 -34.61 20.60
C PHE A 597 5.98 -33.79 19.69
N GLU A 598 6.09 -33.88 18.38
CA GLU A 598 5.15 -33.29 17.44
C GLU A 598 3.72 -33.84 17.65
N ILE A 599 3.57 -35.17 17.76
CA ILE A 599 2.27 -35.82 18.00
C ILE A 599 1.71 -35.43 19.36
N ALA A 600 2.52 -35.43 20.42
CA ALA A 600 2.10 -35.03 21.75
C ALA A 600 1.65 -33.57 21.80
N ALA A 601 2.41 -32.67 21.20
CA ALA A 601 2.07 -31.25 21.14
C ALA A 601 0.80 -30.98 20.32
N ARG A 602 0.60 -31.69 19.21
CA ARG A 602 -0.61 -31.61 18.41
C ARG A 602 -1.86 -32.01 19.20
N ALA A 603 -1.79 -33.11 19.93
CA ALA A 603 -2.89 -33.58 20.77
C ALA A 603 -3.15 -32.64 21.95
N ALA A 604 -2.09 -32.18 22.62
CA ALA A 604 -2.18 -31.20 23.69
C ALA A 604 -2.84 -29.89 23.24
N MET A 605 -2.43 -29.39 22.07
CA MET A 605 -2.97 -28.17 21.52
C MET A 605 -4.46 -28.28 21.17
N ARG A 606 -4.89 -29.39 20.54
CA ARG A 606 -6.31 -29.64 20.24
C ARG A 606 -7.17 -29.67 21.51
N GLU A 607 -6.70 -30.29 22.57
CA GLU A 607 -7.38 -30.30 23.86
C GLU A 607 -7.37 -28.91 24.52
N GLY A 608 -6.23 -28.23 24.45
CA GLY A 608 -6.03 -26.90 25.02
C GLY A 608 -6.93 -25.83 24.42
N LEU A 609 -7.07 -25.80 23.12
CA LEU A 609 -7.95 -24.86 22.42
C LEU A 609 -9.44 -25.03 22.84
N LYS A 610 -9.90 -26.26 23.03
CA LYS A 610 -11.25 -26.52 23.55
C LYS A 610 -11.41 -26.02 24.96
N LYS A 611 -10.42 -26.25 25.88
CA LYS A 611 -10.46 -25.78 27.27
C LYS A 611 -10.32 -24.27 27.40
N ALA A 612 -9.59 -23.63 26.47
CA ALA A 612 -9.34 -22.21 26.49
C ALA A 612 -10.55 -21.35 26.09
N GLY A 613 -11.71 -21.96 25.81
CA GLY A 613 -12.93 -21.24 25.44
C GLY A 613 -12.82 -20.59 24.07
N ALA A 614 -12.75 -21.45 23.06
CA ALA A 614 -12.68 -21.00 21.68
C ALA A 614 -13.87 -20.10 21.29
N LYS A 615 -13.60 -19.05 20.52
CA LYS A 615 -14.57 -18.10 19.97
C LYS A 615 -14.38 -17.96 18.49
N LEU A 616 -15.49 -17.82 17.76
CA LEU A 616 -15.49 -17.49 16.34
C LEU A 616 -15.31 -15.98 16.15
N LEU A 617 -14.45 -15.59 15.22
CA LEU A 617 -14.19 -14.22 14.82
C LEU A 617 -14.69 -13.96 13.41
N GLU A 618 -15.25 -12.78 13.19
CA GLU A 618 -15.64 -12.28 11.86
C GLU A 618 -14.91 -10.99 11.52
N PRO A 619 -14.59 -10.75 10.24
CA PRO A 619 -14.00 -9.49 9.82
C PRO A 619 -15.01 -8.37 9.88
N ILE A 620 -14.61 -7.26 10.50
CA ILE A 620 -15.36 -6.02 10.58
C ILE A 620 -14.79 -5.03 9.58
N MET A 621 -15.68 -4.46 8.78
CA MET A 621 -15.34 -3.48 7.76
C MET A 621 -15.66 -2.08 8.25
N ARG A 622 -14.74 -1.15 8.02
CA ARG A 622 -15.03 0.27 8.12
C ARG A 622 -15.72 0.71 6.84
N VAL A 623 -16.96 1.16 6.97
CA VAL A 623 -17.81 1.58 5.86
C VAL A 623 -18.04 3.07 5.95
N GLU A 624 -17.76 3.79 4.87
CA GLU A 624 -18.12 5.18 4.73
C GLU A 624 -19.15 5.34 3.62
N VAL A 625 -20.26 5.97 3.91
CA VAL A 625 -21.29 6.27 2.91
C VAL A 625 -21.41 7.77 2.73
N VAL A 626 -21.28 8.24 1.51
CA VAL A 626 -21.49 9.65 1.12
C VAL A 626 -22.83 9.75 0.42
N THR A 627 -23.75 10.55 0.98
CA THR A 627 -25.14 10.63 0.54
C THR A 627 -25.69 12.04 0.67
N PRO A 628 -26.67 12.46 -0.18
CA PRO A 628 -27.50 13.60 0.11
C PRO A 628 -28.22 13.46 1.45
N GLU A 629 -28.47 14.59 2.12
CA GLU A 629 -29.06 14.63 3.46
C GLU A 629 -30.40 13.87 3.56
N GLU A 630 -31.22 13.94 2.53
CA GLU A 630 -32.55 13.28 2.47
C GLU A 630 -32.53 11.76 2.64
N TYR A 631 -31.40 11.08 2.34
CA TYR A 631 -31.27 9.64 2.45
C TYR A 631 -30.52 9.19 3.71
N THR A 632 -29.96 10.11 4.49
CA THR A 632 -29.10 9.79 5.65
C THR A 632 -29.78 8.87 6.66
N GLY A 633 -31.04 9.18 7.01
CA GLY A 633 -31.80 8.38 7.98
C GLY A 633 -32.06 6.94 7.49
N SER A 634 -32.42 6.77 6.23
CA SER A 634 -32.65 5.45 5.63
C SER A 634 -31.38 4.61 5.57
N ILE A 635 -30.24 5.23 5.25
CA ILE A 635 -28.93 4.56 5.16
C ILE A 635 -28.45 4.16 6.56
N ILE A 636 -28.59 5.02 7.56
CA ILE A 636 -28.25 4.67 8.96
C ILE A 636 -29.10 3.51 9.44
N GLY A 637 -30.41 3.53 9.14
CA GLY A 637 -31.32 2.44 9.48
C GLY A 637 -30.91 1.12 8.83
N ASP A 638 -30.54 1.14 7.57
CA ASP A 638 -30.07 -0.04 6.84
C ASP A 638 -28.73 -0.58 7.40
N LEU A 639 -27.74 0.29 7.62
CA LEU A 639 -26.47 -0.10 8.21
C LEU A 639 -26.64 -0.71 9.61
N THR A 640 -27.54 -0.15 10.42
CA THR A 640 -27.88 -0.69 11.76
C THR A 640 -28.54 -2.07 11.65
N SER A 641 -29.45 -2.26 10.67
CA SER A 641 -30.06 -3.57 10.41
C SER A 641 -29.04 -4.64 9.99
N ARG A 642 -27.93 -4.22 9.42
CA ARG A 642 -26.80 -5.08 9.05
C ARG A 642 -25.81 -5.32 10.20
N ARG A 643 -26.21 -5.09 11.42
CA ARG A 643 -25.35 -5.17 12.62
C ARG A 643 -24.23 -4.12 12.61
N GLY A 644 -24.40 -3.07 11.83
CA GLY A 644 -23.47 -1.96 11.78
C GLY A 644 -23.56 -1.06 12.99
N MET A 645 -22.41 -0.60 13.47
CA MET A 645 -22.30 0.41 14.51
C MET A 645 -21.87 1.73 13.85
N VAL A 646 -22.78 2.69 13.79
CA VAL A 646 -22.48 4.04 13.30
C VAL A 646 -21.57 4.74 14.31
N ARG A 647 -20.39 5.17 13.86
CA ARG A 647 -19.38 5.84 14.70
C ARG A 647 -19.48 7.35 14.63
N GLY A 648 -19.93 7.87 13.50
CA GLY A 648 -20.04 9.31 13.30
C GLY A 648 -20.77 9.70 12.03
N GLN A 649 -21.12 10.96 11.99
CA GLN A 649 -21.64 11.64 10.81
C GLN A 649 -20.86 12.93 10.62
N ASP A 650 -20.59 13.28 9.38
CA ASP A 650 -19.92 14.52 8.99
C ASP A 650 -20.62 15.12 7.76
N THR A 651 -20.40 16.39 7.51
CA THR A 651 -20.94 17.06 6.34
C THR A 651 -19.82 17.50 5.42
N ARG A 652 -19.87 17.07 4.15
CA ARG A 652 -18.91 17.46 3.11
C ARG A 652 -19.63 18.20 1.98
N GLY A 653 -19.57 19.52 2.00
CA GLY A 653 -20.34 20.34 1.04
C GLY A 653 -21.85 20.12 1.23
N ASN A 654 -22.52 19.65 0.18
CA ASN A 654 -23.95 19.34 0.19
C ASN A 654 -24.25 17.86 0.47
N ALA A 655 -23.25 17.09 0.89
CA ALA A 655 -23.41 15.67 1.17
C ALA A 655 -23.11 15.35 2.63
N ASN A 656 -23.85 14.40 3.19
CA ASN A 656 -23.58 13.82 4.49
C ASN A 656 -22.70 12.57 4.33
N VAL A 657 -21.80 12.38 5.29
CA VAL A 657 -20.91 11.25 5.36
C VAL A 657 -21.23 10.45 6.61
N ILE A 658 -21.48 9.16 6.45
CA ILE A 658 -21.77 8.23 7.53
C ILE A 658 -20.59 7.29 7.66
N ASP A 659 -19.95 7.25 8.84
CA ASP A 659 -18.86 6.31 9.19
C ASP A 659 -19.44 5.21 10.09
N ALA A 660 -19.31 3.95 9.69
CA ALA A 660 -19.84 2.81 10.43
C ALA A 660 -18.88 1.61 10.37
N MET A 661 -18.94 0.78 11.42
CA MET A 661 -18.31 -0.54 11.48
C MET A 661 -19.36 -1.61 11.23
N VAL A 662 -19.19 -2.42 10.19
CA VAL A 662 -20.17 -3.41 9.77
C VAL A 662 -19.49 -4.76 9.51
N PRO A 663 -20.05 -5.90 9.99
CA PRO A 663 -19.52 -7.21 9.63
C PRO A 663 -19.56 -7.45 8.11
N LEU A 664 -18.47 -7.97 7.54
CA LEU A 664 -18.37 -8.24 6.11
C LEU A 664 -19.49 -9.13 5.60
N ALA A 665 -19.91 -10.14 6.38
CA ALA A 665 -21.01 -11.04 6.03
C ALA A 665 -22.32 -10.32 5.67
N ASN A 666 -22.53 -9.14 6.24
CA ASN A 666 -23.73 -8.33 6.05
C ASN A 666 -23.59 -7.27 4.94
N MET A 667 -22.42 -7.19 4.31
CA MET A 667 -22.11 -6.17 3.29
C MET A 667 -22.15 -6.69 1.85
N PHE A 668 -22.21 -8.00 1.64
CA PHE A 668 -22.31 -8.56 0.28
C PHE A 668 -23.53 -8.00 -0.45
N GLY A 669 -23.28 -7.50 -1.69
CA GLY A 669 -24.32 -6.91 -2.52
C GLY A 669 -24.88 -5.57 -2.03
N TYR A 670 -24.27 -4.93 -1.04
CA TYR A 670 -24.73 -3.67 -0.45
C TYR A 670 -24.91 -2.55 -1.49
N ILE A 671 -24.07 -2.49 -2.52
CA ILE A 671 -24.16 -1.47 -3.58
C ILE A 671 -25.57 -1.39 -4.22
N ASN A 672 -26.20 -2.53 -4.43
CA ASN A 672 -27.55 -2.58 -5.04
C ASN A 672 -28.61 -1.99 -4.11
N ASN A 673 -28.52 -2.32 -2.82
CA ASN A 673 -29.44 -1.79 -1.81
C ASN A 673 -29.23 -0.29 -1.63
N LEU A 674 -27.97 0.15 -1.56
CA LEU A 674 -27.64 1.57 -1.44
C LEU A 674 -28.14 2.38 -2.64
N ARG A 675 -27.96 1.89 -3.87
CA ARG A 675 -28.49 2.54 -5.08
C ARG A 675 -30.02 2.62 -5.07
N SER A 676 -30.69 1.57 -4.63
CA SER A 676 -32.17 1.57 -4.52
C SER A 676 -32.66 2.57 -3.48
N MET A 677 -32.04 2.68 -2.32
CA MET A 677 -32.42 3.62 -1.25
C MET A 677 -32.14 5.09 -1.61
N SER A 678 -31.11 5.35 -2.38
CA SER A 678 -30.59 6.69 -2.66
C SER A 678 -30.87 7.17 -4.09
N SER A 679 -31.69 6.43 -4.85
CA SER A 679 -31.92 6.70 -6.27
C SER A 679 -30.60 6.83 -7.07
N GLY A 680 -29.60 6.04 -6.70
CA GLY A 680 -28.27 6.04 -7.31
C GLY A 680 -27.37 7.22 -6.90
N ARG A 681 -27.78 8.06 -5.95
CA ARG A 681 -27.06 9.28 -5.56
C ARG A 681 -26.07 9.11 -4.42
N ALA A 682 -26.12 7.99 -3.70
CA ALA A 682 -25.15 7.68 -2.66
C ALA A 682 -24.07 6.75 -3.20
N VAL A 683 -22.86 6.93 -2.66
CA VAL A 683 -21.69 6.08 -2.90
C VAL A 683 -21.14 5.60 -1.57
N PHE A 684 -20.47 4.45 -1.56
CA PHE A 684 -19.79 3.97 -0.37
C PHE A 684 -18.41 3.45 -0.67
N THR A 685 -17.58 3.44 0.35
CA THR A 685 -16.29 2.75 0.39
C THR A 685 -16.27 1.83 1.59
N MET A 686 -15.55 0.72 1.49
CA MET A 686 -15.45 -0.29 2.53
C MET A 686 -14.02 -0.81 2.58
N GLN A 687 -13.46 -0.90 3.78
CA GLN A 687 -12.13 -1.46 4.00
C GLN A 687 -12.12 -2.34 5.25
N PHE A 688 -11.27 -3.38 5.26
CA PHE A 688 -11.06 -4.20 6.44
C PHE A 688 -10.48 -3.35 7.58
N ASP A 689 -11.03 -3.51 8.79
CA ASP A 689 -10.54 -2.81 9.97
C ASP A 689 -9.94 -3.81 10.99
N HIS A 690 -10.74 -4.74 11.48
CA HIS A 690 -10.31 -5.74 12.47
C HIS A 690 -11.20 -6.98 12.47
N TYR A 691 -10.78 -8.01 13.21
CA TYR A 691 -11.62 -9.15 13.56
C TYR A 691 -12.30 -8.93 14.91
N GLU A 692 -13.55 -9.32 15.04
CA GLU A 692 -14.34 -9.23 16.27
C GLU A 692 -15.11 -10.53 16.51
N ALA A 693 -15.40 -10.82 17.81
CA ALA A 693 -16.13 -12.01 18.18
C ALA A 693 -17.57 -12.00 17.63
N VAL A 694 -17.95 -13.11 17.01
CA VAL A 694 -19.29 -13.30 16.47
C VAL A 694 -20.27 -13.51 17.63
N PRO A 695 -21.48 -12.88 17.63
CA PRO A 695 -22.53 -13.18 18.61
C PRO A 695 -22.88 -14.65 18.63
N GLN A 696 -23.21 -15.19 19.82
CA GLN A 696 -23.36 -16.64 20.03
C GLN A 696 -24.40 -17.28 19.10
N ASN A 697 -25.55 -16.65 18.90
CA ASN A 697 -26.60 -17.15 18.00
C ASN A 697 -26.12 -17.31 16.54
N ILE A 698 -25.33 -16.35 16.05
CA ILE A 698 -24.77 -16.38 14.70
C ILE A 698 -23.61 -17.38 14.64
N SER A 699 -22.79 -17.44 15.69
CA SER A 699 -21.71 -18.43 15.81
C SER A 699 -22.25 -19.86 15.71
N ASP A 700 -23.38 -20.15 16.37
CA ASP A 700 -24.02 -21.46 16.32
C ASP A 700 -24.53 -21.82 14.91
N GLU A 701 -25.05 -20.83 14.17
CA GLU A 701 -25.48 -21.01 12.76
C GLU A 701 -24.28 -21.30 11.85
N ILE A 702 -23.19 -20.54 12.01
CA ILE A 702 -21.97 -20.74 11.23
C ILE A 702 -21.36 -22.11 11.53
N GLN A 703 -21.26 -22.50 12.79
CA GLN A 703 -20.75 -23.82 13.18
C GLN A 703 -21.56 -24.95 12.56
N LYS A 704 -22.90 -24.85 12.51
CA LYS A 704 -23.76 -25.83 11.85
C LYS A 704 -23.55 -25.90 10.33
N LYS A 705 -23.18 -24.78 9.71
CA LYS A 705 -22.95 -24.72 8.27
C LYS A 705 -21.63 -25.38 7.88
N TYR A 706 -20.62 -25.32 8.75
CA TYR A 706 -19.26 -25.81 8.49
C TYR A 706 -18.87 -27.07 9.29
N ALA A 707 -19.83 -27.66 10.08
CA ALA A 707 -19.61 -28.88 10.86
C ALA A 707 -19.71 -30.19 10.03
#